data_8abfc7c258898bc158fde66a1143031d
#
_entry.id   8abfc7c258898bc158fde66a1143031d
#
_cell.length_a   1.000
_cell.length_b   1.000
_cell.length_c   1.000
_cell.angle_alpha   90.00
_cell.angle_beta   90.00
_cell.angle_gamma   90.00
#
_symmetry.space_group_name_H-M   'P 1'
#
loop_
_entity.id
_entity.type
_entity.pdbx_description
1 polymer ?
#
loop_
_entity_poly.entity_id
_entity_poly.type
_entity_poly.pdbx_seq_one_letter_code
_entity_poly.pdbx_strand_id
1 'polypeptide(L)'
;MKNNKVYLTESEVKYIVKQGVERLLMESQESDSQKLAIRYIMENFKWDKEKADYFVRKTLRDRITPLRNKRIAKFTLGVTRMWFNGELDDDNTVSSFNATLPLLSAHINEYDKDLNGITARELIGRFVQTRQDNMDNERAEIDTMDFSQGSNYQIHKIDSFEEAQKYYNYTNPNSRWCLTYMESMYDNYTSNGINQMYFCLKNGFEDVPQQVGENCPLDEYGLSMLSIIVDETGGLAYCTTRWNHENGGNDSAMNAKEVSQVVGVNFYQVFKPNTKWQEITANLNQLLLTDKPLEEIFDKVSTLCREDEFIPVTYEGRKNYVTKDRKILCKKWFDEVKQFHDGVGMVHQGGRVNFVNTNGDVISDIWFDWAQSFVNGAAMVGLTDYDTGAMPLNFINIKGQLISKHNFERGRSFSKDGYAPVCFDDKIGWTIIDMNGNDVLNGETYSFISTIYNGRCAVSFYDSKTHMDYFYMMDVKTGKLLNKEPFFRLEYEGEGVYRVSNYSNTRVRFINSDAQYINDDVYDAASSTFGTKGVSQVRIGSKCNLLKPDGTYSSDVWFDAMANIRGTSCFNVRLEGYGNNIIDMHGKMLSSVWFTDTGERCQSTDNCICRLYMDKSNNVWAFKAEGDSGIVVPSNKADFL
;
A
#
# COMPACT_ATOMS: atom_id res chain seq x y z
N MET A 1 -60.79 6.02 -5.26
CA MET A 1 -59.39 6.25 -5.66
C MET A 1 -59.14 7.74 -5.64
N LYS A 2 -58.37 8.26 -4.66
CA LYS A 2 -58.00 9.67 -4.58
C LYS A 2 -56.83 9.91 -5.52
N ASN A 3 -57.03 10.69 -6.58
CA ASN A 3 -55.96 11.19 -7.44
C ASN A 3 -55.10 12.17 -6.62
N ASN A 4 -53.93 11.71 -6.14
CA ASN A 4 -52.92 12.63 -5.59
C ASN A 4 -52.24 13.32 -6.78
N LYS A 5 -52.68 14.53 -7.09
CA LYS A 5 -51.91 15.42 -7.98
C LYS A 5 -50.71 15.93 -7.19
N VAL A 6 -49.50 15.54 -7.62
CA VAL A 6 -48.25 16.11 -7.12
C VAL A 6 -48.05 17.45 -7.83
N TYR A 7 -48.08 18.55 -7.09
CA TYR A 7 -47.75 19.88 -7.60
C TYR A 7 -46.28 20.14 -7.35
N LEU A 8 -45.51 20.27 -8.42
CA LEU A 8 -44.09 20.66 -8.35
C LEU A 8 -44.01 22.18 -8.21
N THR A 9 -43.11 22.66 -7.39
CA THR A 9 -42.79 24.09 -7.28
C THR A 9 -42.08 24.58 -8.55
N GLU A 10 -42.12 25.86 -8.82
CA GLU A 10 -41.46 26.46 -9.99
C GLU A 10 -39.95 26.18 -10.01
N SER A 11 -39.32 26.13 -8.83
CA SER A 11 -37.90 25.73 -8.68
C SER A 11 -37.62 24.26 -9.01
N GLU A 12 -38.51 23.35 -8.64
CA GLU A 12 -38.40 21.92 -9.00
C GLU A 12 -38.63 21.71 -10.49
N VAL A 13 -39.58 22.43 -11.09
CA VAL A 13 -39.78 22.39 -12.56
C VAL A 13 -38.56 22.94 -13.28
N LYS A 14 -38.00 24.08 -12.85
CA LYS A 14 -36.78 24.65 -13.41
C LYS A 14 -35.60 23.69 -13.27
N TYR A 15 -35.46 23.01 -12.12
CA TYR A 15 -34.41 22.01 -11.90
C TYR A 15 -34.55 20.80 -12.84
N ILE A 16 -35.78 20.25 -12.95
CA ILE A 16 -36.06 19.10 -13.84
C ILE A 16 -35.82 19.47 -15.32
N VAL A 17 -36.26 20.68 -15.74
CA VAL A 17 -36.05 21.18 -17.09
C VAL A 17 -34.56 21.40 -17.36
N LYS A 18 -33.81 21.97 -16.40
CA LYS A 18 -32.38 22.15 -16.51
C LYS A 18 -31.66 20.81 -16.66
N GLN A 19 -31.98 19.83 -15.83
CA GLN A 19 -31.45 18.46 -15.94
C GLN A 19 -31.81 17.79 -17.27
N GLY A 20 -33.05 17.97 -17.73
CA GLY A 20 -33.52 17.47 -19.02
C GLY A 20 -32.80 18.13 -20.21
N VAL A 21 -32.59 19.44 -20.16
CA VAL A 21 -31.85 20.20 -21.18
C VAL A 21 -30.36 19.84 -21.16
N GLU A 22 -29.74 19.71 -19.98
CA GLU A 22 -28.36 19.26 -19.84
C GLU A 22 -28.20 17.84 -20.40
N ARG A 23 -29.15 16.93 -20.13
CA ARG A 23 -29.16 15.57 -20.68
C ARG A 23 -29.33 15.56 -22.22
N LEU A 24 -30.22 16.35 -22.76
CA LEU A 24 -30.39 16.51 -24.21
C LEU A 24 -29.19 17.17 -24.88
N LEU A 25 -28.54 18.14 -24.23
CA LEU A 25 -27.30 18.75 -24.71
C LEU A 25 -26.12 17.76 -24.66
N MET A 26 -26.08 16.89 -23.65
CA MET A 26 -25.09 15.79 -23.60
C MET A 26 -25.35 14.76 -24.72
N GLU A 27 -26.59 14.39 -24.96
CA GLU A 27 -26.97 13.45 -26.03
C GLU A 27 -26.68 14.02 -27.42
N SER A 28 -26.82 15.34 -27.65
CA SER A 28 -26.51 16.00 -28.92
C SER A 28 -25.02 16.18 -29.22
N GLN A 29 -24.12 15.86 -28.28
CA GLN A 29 -22.67 16.04 -28.40
C GLN A 29 -21.88 14.71 -28.39
N GLU A 30 -22.56 13.61 -28.70
CA GLU A 30 -21.92 12.32 -28.80
C GLU A 30 -20.91 12.29 -29.97
N SER A 31 -19.63 11.97 -29.65
CA SER A 31 -18.62 11.82 -30.69
C SER A 31 -18.91 10.57 -31.53
N ASP A 32 -18.60 10.60 -32.83
CA ASP A 32 -18.73 9.43 -33.68
C ASP A 32 -17.95 8.23 -33.14
N SER A 33 -16.82 8.47 -32.50
CA SER A 33 -15.99 7.45 -31.87
C SER A 33 -16.69 6.75 -30.69
N GLN A 34 -17.54 7.45 -29.94
CA GLN A 34 -18.33 6.83 -28.85
C GLN A 34 -19.41 5.89 -29.43
N LYS A 35 -20.11 6.31 -30.47
CA LYS A 35 -21.09 5.46 -31.14
C LYS A 35 -20.46 4.20 -31.73
N LEU A 36 -19.28 4.35 -32.31
CA LEU A 36 -18.50 3.22 -32.84
C LEU A 36 -18.01 2.29 -31.73
N ALA A 37 -17.60 2.83 -30.59
CA ALA A 37 -17.19 2.04 -29.41
C ALA A 37 -18.34 1.20 -28.84
N ILE A 38 -19.54 1.79 -28.72
CA ILE A 38 -20.75 1.08 -28.28
C ILE A 38 -21.07 -0.06 -29.25
N ARG A 39 -21.07 0.23 -30.55
CA ARG A 39 -21.29 -0.79 -31.59
C ARG A 39 -20.27 -1.91 -31.53
N TYR A 40 -19.00 -1.59 -31.39
CA TYR A 40 -17.90 -2.56 -31.25
C TYR A 40 -18.14 -3.53 -30.07
N ILE A 41 -18.56 -3.02 -28.91
CA ILE A 41 -18.88 -3.85 -27.75
C ILE A 41 -20.06 -4.77 -28.02
N MET A 42 -21.13 -4.25 -28.60
CA MET A 42 -22.33 -5.04 -28.94
C MET A 42 -22.02 -6.17 -29.93
N GLU A 43 -21.22 -5.89 -30.96
CA GLU A 43 -20.91 -6.86 -32.03
C GLU A 43 -19.94 -7.96 -31.54
N ASN A 44 -18.91 -7.60 -30.81
CA ASN A 44 -17.83 -8.52 -30.43
C ASN A 44 -18.07 -9.23 -29.08
N PHE A 45 -18.72 -8.58 -28.10
CA PHE A 45 -18.93 -9.11 -26.76
C PHE A 45 -20.40 -9.43 -26.44
N LYS A 46 -21.29 -9.26 -27.41
CA LYS A 46 -22.73 -9.60 -27.32
C LYS A 46 -23.47 -8.88 -26.18
N TRP A 47 -22.96 -7.72 -25.74
CA TRP A 47 -23.65 -6.90 -24.76
C TRP A 47 -24.87 -6.23 -25.39
N ASP A 48 -25.94 -6.01 -24.60
CA ASP A 48 -27.04 -5.15 -24.99
C ASP A 48 -26.60 -3.69 -25.07
N LYS A 49 -27.42 -2.89 -25.75
CA LYS A 49 -27.10 -1.48 -26.01
C LYS A 49 -26.99 -0.65 -24.71
N GLU A 50 -27.85 -0.92 -23.73
CA GLU A 50 -27.89 -0.15 -22.48
C GLU A 50 -26.61 -0.37 -21.66
N LYS A 51 -26.20 -1.64 -21.54
CA LYS A 51 -24.96 -2.01 -20.86
C LYS A 51 -23.71 -1.46 -21.57
N ALA A 52 -23.66 -1.55 -22.89
CA ALA A 52 -22.54 -1.03 -23.69
C ALA A 52 -22.47 0.51 -23.61
N ASP A 53 -23.60 1.19 -23.66
CA ASP A 53 -23.70 2.65 -23.51
C ASP A 53 -23.25 3.10 -22.14
N TYR A 54 -23.72 2.45 -21.07
CA TYR A 54 -23.31 2.75 -19.70
C TYR A 54 -21.80 2.57 -19.51
N PHE A 55 -21.24 1.48 -20.04
CA PHE A 55 -19.80 1.24 -19.98
C PHE A 55 -19.00 2.38 -20.62
N VAL A 56 -19.32 2.73 -21.86
CA VAL A 56 -18.55 3.75 -22.62
C VAL A 56 -18.72 5.15 -22.01
N ARG A 57 -19.93 5.50 -21.58
CA ARG A 57 -20.23 6.85 -21.07
C ARG A 57 -19.83 7.06 -19.63
N LYS A 58 -19.82 6.00 -18.83
CA LYS A 58 -19.52 6.08 -17.40
C LYS A 58 -18.25 5.30 -17.07
N THR A 59 -18.27 3.99 -17.05
CA THR A 59 -17.18 3.16 -16.56
C THR A 59 -15.83 3.47 -17.20
N LEU A 60 -15.80 3.51 -18.55
CA LEU A 60 -14.57 3.80 -19.28
C LEU A 60 -14.07 5.23 -19.03
N ARG A 61 -14.97 6.21 -18.98
CA ARG A 61 -14.63 7.62 -18.75
C ARG A 61 -14.27 7.94 -17.31
N ASP A 62 -14.79 7.20 -16.35
CA ASP A 62 -14.41 7.35 -14.95
C ASP A 62 -12.98 6.82 -14.74
N ARG A 63 -12.59 5.78 -15.46
CA ARG A 63 -11.25 5.21 -15.37
C ARG A 63 -10.23 5.91 -16.27
N ILE A 64 -10.63 6.26 -17.49
CA ILE A 64 -9.81 7.01 -18.45
C ILE A 64 -10.33 8.45 -18.50
N THR A 65 -10.00 9.20 -17.46
CA THR A 65 -10.53 10.55 -17.21
C THR A 65 -10.30 11.55 -18.35
N PRO A 66 -9.19 11.51 -19.12
CA PRO A 66 -9.00 12.40 -20.27
C PRO A 66 -10.07 12.27 -21.36
N LEU A 67 -10.76 11.11 -21.46
CA LEU A 67 -11.86 10.95 -22.42
C LEU A 67 -13.08 11.86 -22.13
N ARG A 68 -13.13 12.50 -20.96
CA ARG A 68 -14.12 13.53 -20.65
C ARG A 68 -13.90 14.81 -21.47
N ASN A 69 -12.66 15.04 -21.92
CA ASN A 69 -12.33 16.17 -22.78
C ASN A 69 -12.81 15.89 -24.23
N LYS A 70 -13.55 16.84 -24.83
CA LYS A 70 -14.11 16.71 -26.18
C LYS A 70 -13.07 16.42 -27.26
N ARG A 71 -11.85 16.99 -27.14
CA ARG A 71 -10.76 16.77 -28.11
C ARG A 71 -10.19 15.35 -28.03
N ILE A 72 -10.22 14.75 -26.83
CA ILE A 72 -9.68 13.41 -26.57
C ILE A 72 -10.75 12.34 -26.76
N ALA A 73 -12.03 12.66 -26.58
CA ALA A 73 -13.16 11.74 -26.77
C ALA A 73 -13.21 11.08 -28.15
N LYS A 74 -12.53 11.63 -29.16
CA LYS A 74 -12.38 11.00 -30.49
C LYS A 74 -11.57 9.70 -30.47
N PHE A 75 -10.78 9.45 -29.43
CA PHE A 75 -10.02 8.21 -29.24
C PHE A 75 -10.81 7.12 -28.49
N THR A 76 -12.08 7.37 -28.15
CA THR A 76 -12.89 6.43 -27.34
C THR A 76 -12.92 5.01 -27.93
N LEU A 77 -13.04 4.85 -29.26
CA LEU A 77 -13.04 3.54 -29.89
C LEU A 77 -11.70 2.81 -29.71
N GLY A 78 -10.59 3.48 -29.97
CA GLY A 78 -9.26 2.90 -29.79
C GLY A 78 -9.00 2.51 -28.34
N VAL A 79 -9.34 3.38 -27.41
CA VAL A 79 -9.23 3.10 -25.97
C VAL A 79 -10.14 1.95 -25.54
N THR A 80 -11.35 1.86 -26.09
CA THR A 80 -12.26 0.72 -25.84
C THR A 80 -11.65 -0.60 -26.31
N ARG A 81 -11.01 -0.61 -27.47
CA ARG A 81 -10.30 -1.81 -27.96
C ARG A 81 -9.15 -2.21 -27.05
N MET A 82 -8.30 -1.26 -26.64
CA MET A 82 -7.22 -1.51 -25.69
C MET A 82 -7.77 -2.07 -24.38
N TRP A 83 -8.88 -1.54 -23.89
CA TRP A 83 -9.55 -2.05 -22.69
C TRP A 83 -9.94 -3.53 -22.84
N PHE A 84 -10.68 -3.86 -23.88
CA PHE A 84 -11.16 -5.23 -24.09
C PHE A 84 -10.07 -6.21 -24.54
N ASN A 85 -8.92 -5.71 -25.00
CA ASN A 85 -7.71 -6.51 -25.24
C ASN A 85 -6.90 -6.77 -23.96
N GLY A 86 -7.31 -6.21 -22.82
CA GLY A 86 -6.59 -6.35 -21.57
C GLY A 86 -5.33 -5.47 -21.44
N GLU A 87 -5.21 -4.45 -22.27
CA GLU A 87 -4.03 -3.57 -22.30
C GLU A 87 -4.10 -2.45 -21.23
N LEU A 88 -5.31 -2.13 -20.74
CA LEU A 88 -5.60 -1.11 -19.75
C LEU A 88 -6.19 -1.73 -18.46
N ASP A 89 -5.82 -2.96 -18.18
CA ASP A 89 -6.36 -3.71 -17.04
C ASP A 89 -5.63 -3.37 -15.73
N ASP A 90 -4.39 -2.88 -15.77
CA ASP A 90 -3.62 -2.49 -14.58
C ASP A 90 -3.64 -0.96 -14.37
N ASP A 91 -3.65 -0.54 -13.10
CA ASP A 91 -3.77 0.88 -12.75
C ASP A 91 -2.52 1.70 -13.07
N ASN A 92 -1.32 1.09 -13.14
CA ASN A 92 -0.10 1.78 -13.58
C ASN A 92 -0.19 2.15 -15.04
N THR A 93 -0.57 1.17 -15.89
CA THR A 93 -0.81 1.42 -17.31
C THR A 93 -1.91 2.45 -17.49
N VAL A 94 -3.01 2.37 -16.72
CA VAL A 94 -4.10 3.35 -16.76
C VAL A 94 -3.63 4.74 -16.31
N SER A 95 -2.86 4.85 -15.23
CA SER A 95 -2.34 6.12 -14.74
C SER A 95 -1.39 6.76 -15.75
N SER A 96 -0.42 5.99 -16.26
CA SER A 96 0.50 6.43 -17.30
C SER A 96 -0.24 6.78 -18.59
N PHE A 97 -1.27 6.01 -18.95
CA PHE A 97 -2.12 6.26 -20.10
C PHE A 97 -2.96 7.54 -19.95
N ASN A 98 -3.50 7.80 -18.76
CA ASN A 98 -4.21 9.03 -18.43
C ASN A 98 -3.30 10.28 -18.53
N ALA A 99 -2.04 10.16 -18.14
CA ALA A 99 -1.06 11.23 -18.31
C ALA A 99 -0.66 11.42 -19.79
N THR A 100 -0.61 10.35 -20.57
CA THR A 100 -0.20 10.33 -21.97
C THR A 100 -1.28 10.87 -22.92
N LEU A 101 -2.55 10.50 -22.70
CA LEU A 101 -3.65 10.79 -23.62
C LEU A 101 -3.87 12.30 -23.89
N PRO A 102 -3.76 13.21 -22.92
CA PRO A 102 -3.85 14.65 -23.16
C PRO A 102 -2.78 15.21 -24.10
N LEU A 103 -1.60 14.62 -24.06
CA LEU A 103 -0.46 15.06 -24.86
C LEU A 103 -0.56 14.61 -26.31
N LEU A 104 -1.22 13.49 -26.56
CA LEU A 104 -1.62 13.10 -27.91
C LEU A 104 -2.56 14.12 -28.56
N SER A 105 -3.27 14.91 -27.76
CA SER A 105 -4.15 15.95 -28.30
C SER A 105 -3.40 17.06 -29.06
N ALA A 106 -2.12 17.27 -28.77
CA ALA A 106 -1.26 18.21 -29.48
C ALA A 106 -0.77 17.67 -30.84
N HIS A 107 -0.62 16.34 -30.95
CA HIS A 107 -0.17 15.63 -32.16
C HIS A 107 -1.29 14.90 -32.91
N ILE A 108 -2.48 15.43 -32.83
CA ILE A 108 -3.75 14.82 -33.25
C ILE A 108 -3.80 14.39 -34.73
N ASN A 109 -3.01 15.01 -35.57
CA ASN A 109 -2.97 14.70 -37.02
C ASN A 109 -2.09 13.48 -37.34
N GLU A 110 -1.28 13.01 -36.40
CA GLU A 110 -0.34 11.90 -36.60
C GLU A 110 -0.94 10.54 -36.19
N TYR A 111 -2.03 10.54 -35.43
CA TYR A 111 -2.64 9.31 -34.91
C TYR A 111 -4.03 9.09 -35.49
N ASP A 112 -4.24 7.88 -35.99
CA ASP A 112 -5.57 7.42 -36.42
C ASP A 112 -6.54 7.50 -35.21
N LYS A 113 -7.76 7.98 -35.46
CA LYS A 113 -8.84 8.09 -34.45
C LYS A 113 -9.11 6.78 -33.72
N ASP A 114 -8.81 5.68 -34.34
CA ASP A 114 -9.05 4.34 -33.82
C ASP A 114 -7.87 3.78 -33.05
N LEU A 115 -6.71 4.43 -33.05
CA LEU A 115 -5.44 3.95 -32.48
C LEU A 115 -5.10 2.51 -32.96
N ASN A 116 -5.41 2.21 -34.20
CA ASN A 116 -5.25 0.87 -34.79
C ASN A 116 -3.77 0.45 -34.82
N GLY A 117 -3.47 -0.74 -34.28
CA GLY A 117 -2.15 -1.34 -34.32
C GLY A 117 -1.15 -0.76 -33.32
N ILE A 118 -1.60 0.10 -32.40
CA ILE A 118 -0.77 0.64 -31.32
C ILE A 118 -1.30 0.09 -29.99
N THR A 119 -0.44 -0.53 -29.20
CA THR A 119 -0.78 -0.96 -27.83
C THR A 119 -0.68 0.19 -26.83
N ALA A 120 -1.39 0.08 -25.70
CA ALA A 120 -1.30 1.07 -24.62
C ALA A 120 0.14 1.26 -24.13
N ARG A 121 0.91 0.17 -24.01
CA ARG A 121 2.32 0.19 -23.61
C ARG A 121 3.22 0.90 -24.63
N GLU A 122 3.02 0.67 -25.92
CA GLU A 122 3.76 1.37 -26.99
C GLU A 122 3.44 2.85 -27.01
N LEU A 123 2.19 3.21 -26.76
CA LEU A 123 1.76 4.60 -26.67
C LEU A 123 2.43 5.32 -25.49
N ILE A 124 2.43 4.68 -24.32
CA ILE A 124 3.12 5.18 -23.11
C ILE A 124 4.63 5.26 -23.34
N GLY A 125 5.25 4.22 -23.93
CA GLY A 125 6.67 4.19 -24.22
C GLY A 125 7.10 5.29 -25.20
N ARG A 126 6.33 5.51 -26.26
CA ARG A 126 6.54 6.65 -27.19
C ARG A 126 6.38 7.99 -26.49
N PHE A 127 5.49 8.08 -25.52
CA PHE A 127 5.30 9.30 -24.73
C PHE A 127 6.50 9.61 -23.82
N VAL A 128 7.03 8.63 -23.09
CA VAL A 128 8.23 8.83 -22.23
C VAL A 128 9.40 9.29 -23.10
N GLN A 129 9.60 8.66 -24.27
CA GLN A 129 10.61 9.08 -25.22
C GLN A 129 10.30 10.48 -25.78
N THR A 130 9.04 10.74 -26.16
CA THR A 130 8.60 12.04 -26.67
C THR A 130 8.76 13.13 -25.63
N ARG A 131 8.53 12.85 -24.33
CA ARG A 131 8.78 13.81 -23.25
C ARG A 131 10.26 14.17 -23.14
N GLN A 132 11.16 13.18 -23.20
CA GLN A 132 12.60 13.42 -23.18
C GLN A 132 13.03 14.18 -24.45
N ASP A 133 12.58 13.74 -25.63
CA ASP A 133 12.86 14.39 -26.90
C ASP A 133 12.32 15.83 -26.93
N ASN A 134 11.12 16.08 -26.35
CA ASN A 134 10.55 17.42 -26.22
C ASN A 134 11.37 18.30 -25.28
N MET A 135 11.84 17.77 -24.14
CA MET A 135 12.75 18.52 -23.25
C MET A 135 14.07 18.84 -23.95
N ASP A 136 14.65 17.92 -24.68
CA ASP A 136 15.90 18.11 -25.42
C ASP A 136 15.70 19.10 -26.57
N ASN A 137 14.57 19.02 -27.28
CA ASN A 137 14.20 19.96 -28.32
C ASN A 137 13.92 21.36 -27.74
N GLU A 138 13.15 21.45 -26.65
CA GLU A 138 12.88 22.71 -25.95
C GLU A 138 14.18 23.36 -25.44
N ARG A 139 15.09 22.55 -24.88
CA ARG A 139 16.41 23.00 -24.49
C ARG A 139 17.20 23.55 -25.69
N ALA A 140 17.22 22.80 -26.81
CA ALA A 140 17.88 23.23 -28.03
C ALA A 140 17.28 24.54 -28.57
N GLU A 141 15.95 24.70 -28.55
CA GLU A 141 15.29 25.94 -28.96
C GLU A 141 15.67 27.11 -28.03
N ILE A 142 15.64 26.90 -26.70
CA ILE A 142 16.02 27.93 -25.72
C ILE A 142 17.49 28.32 -25.88
N ASP A 143 18.38 27.37 -26.19
CA ASP A 143 19.81 27.65 -26.42
C ASP A 143 20.05 28.53 -27.65
N THR A 144 19.11 28.62 -28.59
CA THR A 144 19.18 29.52 -29.75
C THR A 144 18.63 30.93 -29.49
N MET A 145 17.97 31.15 -28.35
CA MET A 145 17.36 32.44 -28.01
C MET A 145 18.42 33.47 -27.58
N ASP A 146 18.17 34.73 -27.89
CA ASP A 146 19.05 35.85 -27.50
C ASP A 146 18.66 36.41 -26.12
N PHE A 147 19.52 36.24 -25.14
CA PHE A 147 19.39 36.76 -23.79
C PHE A 147 20.38 37.91 -23.51
N SER A 148 20.92 38.56 -24.54
CA SER A 148 21.95 39.60 -24.41
C SER A 148 21.46 40.86 -23.65
N GLN A 149 20.14 41.10 -23.60
CA GLN A 149 19.54 42.20 -22.85
C GLN A 149 19.49 41.93 -21.34
N GLY A 150 19.70 40.69 -20.91
CA GLY A 150 19.62 40.30 -19.52
C GLY A 150 18.19 40.26 -18.97
N SER A 151 18.05 39.79 -17.73
CA SER A 151 16.78 39.68 -17.04
C SER A 151 16.34 40.99 -16.38
N ASN A 152 15.04 41.30 -16.48
CA ASN A 152 14.41 42.36 -15.68
C ASN A 152 13.79 41.79 -14.38
N TYR A 153 14.17 40.58 -14.00
CA TYR A 153 13.72 39.91 -12.79
C TYR A 153 14.88 39.68 -11.83
N GLN A 154 14.58 39.82 -10.53
CA GLN A 154 15.41 39.29 -9.47
C GLN A 154 15.03 37.84 -9.28
N ILE A 155 15.98 36.91 -9.42
CA ILE A 155 15.79 35.48 -9.32
C ILE A 155 16.32 35.03 -7.95
N HIS A 156 15.42 34.52 -7.10
CA HIS A 156 15.73 34.09 -5.75
C HIS A 156 15.58 32.58 -5.66
N LYS A 157 16.67 31.90 -5.34
CA LYS A 157 16.67 30.49 -4.98
C LYS A 157 16.08 30.37 -3.58
N ILE A 158 15.10 29.50 -3.40
CA ILE A 158 14.39 29.30 -2.13
C ILE A 158 14.79 27.93 -1.57
N ASP A 159 15.57 27.94 -0.51
CA ASP A 159 16.14 26.72 0.08
C ASP A 159 15.40 26.28 1.37
N SER A 160 14.47 27.10 1.88
CA SER A 160 13.68 26.78 3.08
C SER A 160 12.29 27.43 3.06
N PHE A 161 11.37 26.89 3.86
CA PHE A 161 10.06 27.51 4.07
C PHE A 161 10.15 28.92 4.67
N GLU A 162 11.10 29.18 5.58
CA GLU A 162 11.34 30.49 6.17
C GLU A 162 11.73 31.55 5.10
N GLU A 163 12.46 31.13 4.07
CA GLU A 163 12.76 31.99 2.93
C GLU A 163 11.51 32.24 2.09
N ALA A 164 10.71 31.21 1.82
CA ALA A 164 9.46 31.35 1.07
C ALA A 164 8.48 32.30 1.77
N GLN A 165 8.40 32.29 3.10
CA GLN A 165 7.52 33.16 3.89
C GLN A 165 7.83 34.67 3.68
N LYS A 166 9.07 35.04 3.38
CA LYS A 166 9.44 36.45 3.13
C LYS A 166 8.68 37.06 1.95
N TYR A 167 8.21 36.22 1.04
CA TYR A 167 7.51 36.62 -0.17
C TYR A 167 5.98 36.59 -0.04
N TYR A 168 5.42 36.27 1.12
CA TYR A 168 3.98 36.21 1.35
C TYR A 168 3.25 37.47 0.87
N ASN A 169 3.76 38.67 1.19
CA ASN A 169 3.14 39.94 0.83
C ASN A 169 3.29 40.30 -0.65
N TYR A 170 4.17 39.61 -1.39
CA TYR A 170 4.36 39.85 -2.83
C TYR A 170 3.38 39.02 -3.67
N THR A 171 2.67 38.08 -3.09
CA THR A 171 1.67 37.25 -3.79
C THR A 171 0.32 37.93 -3.84
N ASN A 172 -0.61 37.42 -4.66
CA ASN A 172 -1.95 37.99 -4.82
C ASN A 172 -2.66 38.17 -3.46
N PRO A 173 -3.10 39.36 -3.07
CA PRO A 173 -3.75 39.59 -1.78
C PRO A 173 -5.08 38.84 -1.60
N ASN A 174 -5.77 38.52 -2.70
CA ASN A 174 -7.03 37.78 -2.69
C ASN A 174 -6.83 36.26 -2.70
N SER A 175 -5.70 35.80 -3.23
CA SER A 175 -5.35 34.39 -3.34
C SER A 175 -3.85 34.19 -3.09
N ARG A 176 -3.47 34.21 -1.82
CA ARG A 176 -2.07 34.06 -1.40
C ARG A 176 -1.55 32.68 -1.78
N TRP A 177 -0.30 32.61 -2.21
CA TRP A 177 0.34 31.33 -2.47
C TRP A 177 0.48 30.51 -1.19
N CYS A 178 -0.18 29.35 -1.15
CA CYS A 178 -0.17 28.45 0.01
C CYS A 178 1.25 28.04 0.43
N LEU A 179 2.16 27.89 -0.52
CA LEU A 179 3.58 27.58 -0.28
C LEU A 179 4.36 28.69 0.47
N THR A 180 3.77 29.88 0.66
CA THR A 180 4.39 30.97 1.43
C THR A 180 3.86 31.12 2.85
N TYR A 181 2.81 30.37 3.25
CA TYR A 181 2.23 30.41 4.61
C TYR A 181 1.87 29.04 5.19
N MET A 182 1.96 27.97 4.41
CA MET A 182 1.72 26.61 4.84
C MET A 182 2.95 25.76 4.56
N GLU A 183 3.69 25.39 5.62
CA GLU A 183 4.90 24.57 5.51
C GLU A 183 4.65 23.24 4.79
N SER A 184 3.54 22.57 5.12
CA SER A 184 3.13 21.32 4.47
C SER A 184 2.92 21.46 2.95
N MET A 185 2.49 22.63 2.48
CA MET A 185 2.36 22.90 1.04
C MET A 185 3.71 23.20 0.40
N TYR A 186 4.58 23.95 1.08
CA TYR A 186 5.96 24.15 0.64
C TYR A 186 6.67 22.80 0.47
N ASP A 187 6.59 21.93 1.48
CA ASP A 187 7.16 20.59 1.45
C ASP A 187 6.59 19.74 0.31
N ASN A 188 5.29 19.85 0.07
CA ASN A 188 4.62 19.12 -1.01
C ASN A 188 5.14 19.58 -2.40
N TYR A 189 5.20 20.87 -2.65
CA TYR A 189 5.71 21.43 -3.92
C TYR A 189 7.19 21.15 -4.13
N THR A 190 7.99 21.21 -3.09
CA THR A 190 9.42 20.88 -3.16
C THR A 190 9.69 19.38 -3.07
N SER A 191 8.63 18.54 -3.01
CA SER A 191 8.75 17.11 -2.77
C SER A 191 9.66 16.80 -1.57
N ASN A 192 9.44 17.55 -0.47
CA ASN A 192 10.26 17.48 0.74
C ASN A 192 11.76 17.75 0.47
N GLY A 193 12.07 18.75 -0.33
CA GLY A 193 13.43 19.18 -0.62
C GLY A 193 14.15 18.39 -1.73
N ILE A 194 13.40 17.67 -2.56
CA ILE A 194 13.93 17.06 -3.80
C ILE A 194 13.94 18.08 -4.93
N ASN A 195 12.80 18.76 -5.14
CA ASN A 195 12.68 19.80 -6.16
C ASN A 195 13.24 21.11 -5.64
N GLN A 196 13.84 21.90 -6.54
CA GLN A 196 14.32 23.23 -6.22
C GLN A 196 13.27 24.27 -6.57
N MET A 197 12.96 25.15 -5.62
CA MET A 197 12.06 26.29 -5.81
C MET A 197 12.84 27.57 -6.09
N TYR A 198 12.30 28.37 -7.00
CA TYR A 198 12.77 29.73 -7.30
C TYR A 198 11.60 30.70 -7.33
N PHE A 199 11.81 31.89 -6.80
CA PHE A 199 10.91 33.05 -7.01
C PHE A 199 11.58 34.08 -7.90
N CYS A 200 10.84 34.50 -8.93
CA CYS A 200 11.27 35.55 -9.85
C CYS A 200 10.38 36.76 -9.63
N LEU A 201 10.96 37.87 -9.19
CA LEU A 201 10.28 39.13 -8.94
C LEU A 201 10.75 40.17 -9.95
N LYS A 202 9.82 40.69 -10.79
CA LYS A 202 10.10 41.71 -11.80
C LYS A 202 10.43 43.04 -11.12
N ASN A 203 11.50 43.69 -11.53
CA ASN A 203 11.93 44.99 -10.98
C ASN A 203 10.83 46.04 -11.16
N GLY A 204 10.52 46.78 -10.09
CA GLY A 204 9.48 47.82 -10.08
C GLY A 204 8.08 47.34 -9.75
N PHE A 205 7.92 46.05 -9.41
CA PHE A 205 6.65 45.44 -9.01
C PHE A 205 6.67 44.86 -7.57
N GLU A 206 7.48 45.50 -6.70
CA GLU A 206 7.63 45.09 -5.31
C GLU A 206 6.33 45.29 -4.50
N ASP A 207 5.59 46.40 -4.79
CA ASP A 207 4.35 46.70 -4.09
C ASP A 207 3.15 46.00 -4.72
N VAL A 208 2.36 45.32 -3.85
CA VAL A 208 1.13 44.63 -4.26
C VAL A 208 -0.06 45.54 -4.10
N PRO A 209 -0.85 45.87 -5.16
CA PRO A 209 -2.07 46.64 -5.03
C PRO A 209 -3.09 45.96 -4.15
N GLN A 210 -3.87 46.75 -3.38
CA GLN A 210 -4.94 46.22 -2.52
C GLN A 210 -6.12 45.67 -3.31
N GLN A 211 -6.35 46.12 -4.53
CA GLN A 211 -7.38 45.62 -5.44
C GLN A 211 -6.72 45.17 -6.72
N VAL A 212 -6.94 43.90 -7.03
CA VAL A 212 -6.44 43.22 -8.22
C VAL A 212 -7.62 42.93 -9.12
N GLY A 213 -7.56 43.31 -10.38
CA GLY A 213 -8.59 43.02 -11.37
C GLY A 213 -8.79 41.49 -11.52
N GLU A 214 -10.01 41.06 -11.73
CA GLU A 214 -10.33 39.66 -11.95
C GLU A 214 -9.80 39.21 -13.32
N ASN A 215 -9.07 38.06 -13.34
CA ASN A 215 -9.02 37.12 -14.45
C ASN A 215 -8.06 37.32 -15.63
N CYS A 216 -6.83 37.75 -15.43
CA CYS A 216 -5.85 37.46 -16.46
C CYS A 216 -4.49 37.03 -15.87
N PRO A 217 -4.22 35.70 -15.72
CA PRO A 217 -2.96 35.21 -15.12
C PRO A 217 -1.72 35.55 -15.95
N LEU A 218 -1.89 35.99 -17.20
CA LEU A 218 -0.83 36.33 -18.12
C LEU A 218 -0.73 37.87 -18.40
N ASP A 219 -1.44 38.69 -17.63
CA ASP A 219 -1.24 40.13 -17.71
C ASP A 219 0.12 40.54 -17.14
N GLU A 220 0.55 41.78 -17.43
CA GLU A 220 1.84 42.25 -17.00
C GLU A 220 2.03 42.21 -15.47
N TYR A 221 0.96 42.40 -14.72
CA TYR A 221 0.99 42.35 -13.27
C TYR A 221 1.05 40.87 -12.76
N GLY A 222 0.32 39.97 -13.37
CA GLY A 222 0.39 38.54 -13.08
C GLY A 222 1.79 37.96 -13.30
N LEU A 223 2.44 38.41 -14.38
CA LEU A 223 3.82 38.04 -14.72
C LEU A 223 4.88 38.74 -13.86
N SER A 224 4.49 39.70 -13.01
CA SER A 224 5.44 40.41 -12.15
C SER A 224 6.08 39.54 -11.07
N MET A 225 5.50 38.41 -10.74
CA MET A 225 6.05 37.40 -9.82
C MET A 225 5.72 36.00 -10.29
N LEU A 226 6.73 35.15 -10.34
CA LEU A 226 6.60 33.73 -10.72
C LEU A 226 7.19 32.85 -9.64
N SER A 227 6.56 31.72 -9.39
CA SER A 227 7.16 30.59 -8.69
C SER A 227 7.51 29.53 -9.71
N ILE A 228 8.75 29.09 -9.69
CA ILE A 228 9.32 28.11 -10.61
C ILE A 228 9.85 26.95 -9.78
N ILE A 229 9.40 25.74 -10.06
CA ILE A 229 9.86 24.54 -9.39
C ILE A 229 10.53 23.64 -10.41
N VAL A 230 11.79 23.32 -10.13
CA VAL A 230 12.65 22.49 -10.98
C VAL A 230 12.77 21.12 -10.36
N ASP A 231 12.50 20.09 -11.12
CA ASP A 231 12.63 18.71 -10.68
C ASP A 231 14.09 18.23 -10.61
N GLU A 232 14.31 17.04 -10.13
CA GLU A 232 15.65 16.43 -9.99
C GLU A 232 16.39 16.23 -11.32
N THR A 233 15.67 16.23 -12.46
CA THR A 233 16.25 16.11 -13.80
C THR A 233 16.67 17.47 -14.39
N GLY A 234 16.27 18.55 -13.75
CA GLY A 234 16.47 19.92 -14.21
C GLY A 234 15.37 20.42 -15.12
N GLY A 235 14.26 19.69 -15.25
CA GLY A 235 13.07 20.08 -15.97
C GLY A 235 12.16 20.98 -15.14
N LEU A 236 11.27 21.72 -15.82
CA LEU A 236 10.22 22.49 -15.16
C LEU A 236 9.13 21.54 -14.65
N ALA A 237 9.04 21.39 -13.32
CA ALA A 237 7.99 20.61 -12.69
C ALA A 237 6.70 21.42 -12.54
N TYR A 238 6.82 22.71 -12.20
CA TYR A 238 5.66 23.56 -11.94
C TYR A 238 6.04 25.05 -12.10
N CYS A 239 5.10 25.83 -12.61
CA CYS A 239 5.22 27.28 -12.66
C CYS A 239 3.87 27.91 -12.31
N THR A 240 3.85 28.87 -11.38
CA THR A 240 2.67 29.67 -11.09
C THR A 240 2.99 31.17 -11.20
N THR A 241 2.01 31.95 -11.61
CA THR A 241 2.07 33.40 -11.68
C THR A 241 1.60 34.05 -10.38
N ARG A 242 1.79 35.35 -10.22
CA ARG A 242 1.31 36.11 -9.05
C ARG A 242 -0.17 35.91 -8.76
N TRP A 243 -0.96 35.69 -9.79
CA TRP A 243 -2.42 35.54 -9.67
C TRP A 243 -2.85 34.28 -8.94
N ASN A 244 -2.07 33.20 -8.96
CA ASN A 244 -2.39 31.94 -8.33
C ASN A 244 -3.84 31.52 -8.58
N HIS A 245 -4.10 30.73 -9.57
CA HIS A 245 -5.44 30.42 -10.09
C HIS A 245 -6.49 30.08 -9.04
N GLU A 246 -7.53 30.88 -8.93
CA GLU A 246 -8.71 30.65 -8.08
C GLU A 246 -9.73 29.68 -8.69
N ASN A 247 -9.63 29.30 -9.95
CA ASN A 247 -10.70 28.61 -10.69
C ASN A 247 -10.38 27.20 -11.21
N GLY A 248 -9.55 26.41 -10.49
CA GLY A 248 -9.41 24.98 -10.80
C GLY A 248 -8.91 24.63 -12.21
N GLY A 249 -8.23 25.56 -12.87
CA GLY A 249 -7.52 25.31 -14.13
C GLY A 249 -6.09 24.86 -13.84
N ASN A 250 -5.49 24.10 -14.75
CA ASN A 250 -4.10 23.65 -14.64
C ASN A 250 -3.18 24.84 -14.34
N ASP A 251 -2.56 24.82 -13.17
CA ASP A 251 -1.75 25.92 -12.63
C ASP A 251 -0.40 26.09 -13.32
N SER A 252 0.04 25.20 -14.16
CA SER A 252 1.22 25.37 -15.01
C SER A 252 0.89 26.27 -16.20
N ALA A 253 0.89 27.56 -15.96
CA ALA A 253 0.57 28.53 -17.01
C ALA A 253 1.62 28.61 -18.11
N MET A 254 2.87 28.21 -17.86
CA MET A 254 4.00 28.36 -18.79
C MET A 254 4.89 27.11 -18.82
N ASN A 255 5.44 26.81 -20.01
CA ASN A 255 6.52 25.84 -20.18
C ASN A 255 7.90 26.53 -19.99
N ALA A 256 9.00 25.76 -20.02
CA ALA A 256 10.34 26.29 -19.78
C ALA A 256 10.78 27.35 -20.81
N LYS A 257 10.32 27.23 -22.06
CA LYS A 257 10.57 28.21 -23.13
C LYS A 257 9.86 29.54 -22.85
N GLU A 258 8.58 29.46 -22.47
CA GLU A 258 7.80 30.67 -22.11
C GLU A 258 8.36 31.34 -20.85
N VAL A 259 8.79 30.58 -19.85
CA VAL A 259 9.52 31.12 -18.69
C VAL A 259 10.80 31.81 -19.12
N SER A 260 11.56 31.20 -20.03
CA SER A 260 12.79 31.79 -20.55
C SER A 260 12.52 33.12 -21.24
N GLN A 261 11.46 33.21 -22.05
CA GLN A 261 11.05 34.43 -22.75
C GLN A 261 10.62 35.54 -21.78
N VAL A 262 9.79 35.20 -20.80
CA VAL A 262 9.25 36.15 -19.83
C VAL A 262 10.35 36.66 -18.89
N VAL A 263 11.16 35.77 -18.34
CA VAL A 263 12.20 36.13 -17.37
C VAL A 263 13.44 36.69 -18.04
N GLY A 264 13.64 36.41 -19.34
CA GLY A 264 14.80 36.92 -20.10
C GLY A 264 16.09 36.14 -19.80
N VAL A 265 16.01 34.86 -19.49
CA VAL A 265 17.18 34.01 -19.20
C VAL A 265 17.00 32.61 -19.81
N ASN A 266 18.12 31.95 -20.09
CA ASN A 266 18.07 30.54 -20.46
C ASN A 266 17.66 29.71 -19.23
N PHE A 267 16.48 29.08 -19.29
CA PHE A 267 15.91 28.29 -18.19
C PHE A 267 16.92 27.25 -17.68
N TYR A 268 17.44 26.43 -18.56
CA TYR A 268 18.32 25.30 -18.20
C TYR A 268 19.73 25.74 -17.73
N GLN A 269 20.12 26.99 -17.99
CA GLN A 269 21.39 27.56 -17.48
C GLN A 269 21.22 28.18 -16.10
N VAL A 270 20.07 28.75 -15.80
CA VAL A 270 19.82 29.52 -14.56
C VAL A 270 19.12 28.68 -13.50
N PHE A 271 18.03 28.00 -13.85
CA PHE A 271 17.24 27.24 -12.90
C PHE A 271 17.81 25.82 -12.75
N LYS A 272 18.56 25.59 -11.68
CA LYS A 272 19.25 24.32 -11.43
C LYS A 272 18.45 23.44 -10.47
N PRO A 273 18.51 22.09 -10.61
CA PRO A 273 17.92 21.16 -9.66
C PRO A 273 18.59 21.28 -8.29
N ASN A 274 17.93 20.78 -7.27
CA ASN A 274 18.52 20.68 -5.94
C ASN A 274 19.53 19.52 -5.90
N THR A 275 20.80 19.85 -5.62
CA THR A 275 21.89 18.87 -5.52
C THR A 275 22.28 18.54 -4.08
N LYS A 276 21.65 19.17 -3.09
CA LYS A 276 22.02 19.03 -1.67
C LYS A 276 22.16 17.55 -1.25
N TRP A 277 21.16 16.73 -1.54
CA TRP A 277 21.20 15.32 -1.13
C TRP A 277 22.16 14.47 -1.94
N GLN A 278 22.43 14.82 -3.18
CA GLN A 278 23.48 14.18 -3.99
C GLN A 278 24.86 14.45 -3.41
N GLU A 279 25.12 15.68 -3.00
CA GLU A 279 26.38 16.10 -2.35
C GLU A 279 26.54 15.44 -0.97
N ILE A 280 25.49 15.43 -0.15
CA ILE A 280 25.46 14.72 1.12
C ILE A 280 25.77 13.24 0.92
N THR A 281 25.12 12.60 -0.04
CA THR A 281 25.35 11.17 -0.37
C THR A 281 26.79 10.90 -0.78
N ALA A 282 27.35 11.76 -1.63
CA ALA A 282 28.76 11.66 -2.04
C ALA A 282 29.72 11.80 -0.86
N ASN A 283 29.50 12.78 0.01
CA ASN A 283 30.30 13.00 1.22
C ASN A 283 30.19 11.81 2.20
N LEU A 284 28.97 11.31 2.45
CA LEU A 284 28.76 10.16 3.30
C LEU A 284 29.43 8.91 2.73
N ASN A 285 29.37 8.68 1.41
CA ASN A 285 30.06 7.56 0.78
C ASN A 285 31.59 7.66 0.98
N GLN A 286 32.19 8.87 1.00
CA GLN A 286 33.60 9.04 1.35
C GLN A 286 33.88 8.71 2.82
N LEU A 287 33.00 9.14 3.75
CA LEU A 287 33.11 8.80 5.16
C LEU A 287 32.95 7.29 5.41
N LEU A 288 32.08 6.63 4.67
CA LEU A 288 31.85 5.20 4.75
C LEU A 288 33.04 4.34 4.30
N LEU A 289 33.97 4.91 3.52
CA LEU A 289 35.24 4.25 3.18
C LEU A 289 36.24 4.19 4.35
N THR A 290 35.96 4.94 5.43
CA THR A 290 36.77 4.91 6.66
C THR A 290 36.30 3.79 7.57
N ASP A 291 37.14 3.41 8.56
CA ASP A 291 36.78 2.40 9.60
C ASP A 291 35.88 2.94 10.71
N LYS A 292 35.33 4.16 10.57
CA LYS A 292 34.45 4.75 11.58
C LYS A 292 33.18 3.90 11.75
N PRO A 293 32.73 3.65 13.00
CA PRO A 293 31.43 3.04 13.26
C PRO A 293 30.30 3.80 12.58
N LEU A 294 29.25 3.10 12.12
CA LEU A 294 28.10 3.75 11.48
C LEU A 294 27.41 4.75 12.40
N GLU A 295 27.40 4.49 13.70
CA GLU A 295 26.82 5.35 14.74
C GLU A 295 27.55 6.69 14.93
N GLU A 296 28.79 6.82 14.44
CA GLU A 296 29.51 8.10 14.41
C GLU A 296 29.27 8.89 13.12
N ILE A 297 28.72 8.24 12.09
CA ILE A 297 28.47 8.85 10.77
C ILE A 297 27.00 9.29 10.64
N PHE A 298 26.08 8.50 11.20
CA PHE A 298 24.65 8.71 11.07
C PHE A 298 24.00 9.09 12.41
N ASP A 299 22.95 9.91 12.36
CA ASP A 299 22.17 10.31 13.54
C ASP A 299 21.54 9.09 14.21
N LYS A 300 21.14 8.09 13.42
CA LYS A 300 20.56 6.84 13.88
C LYS A 300 20.89 5.70 12.94
N VAL A 301 21.25 4.54 13.52
CA VAL A 301 21.44 3.27 12.83
C VAL A 301 20.48 2.25 13.43
N SER A 302 19.76 1.50 12.59
CA SER A 302 18.85 0.47 13.07
C SER A 302 19.62 -0.70 13.67
N THR A 303 19.44 -0.96 14.95
CA THR A 303 20.08 -2.08 15.66
C THR A 303 19.44 -3.43 15.36
N LEU A 304 18.17 -3.44 14.94
CA LEU A 304 17.41 -4.65 14.64
C LEU A 304 17.84 -5.33 13.34
N CYS A 305 18.58 -4.61 12.48
CA CYS A 305 18.91 -5.03 11.11
C CYS A 305 20.42 -5.16 10.88
N ARG A 306 21.25 -5.28 11.95
CA ARG A 306 22.72 -5.33 11.81
C ARG A 306 23.24 -6.55 11.05
N GLU A 307 22.47 -7.64 11.03
CA GLU A 307 22.83 -8.85 10.29
C GLU A 307 22.28 -8.84 8.85
N ASP A 308 21.41 -7.88 8.52
CA ASP A 308 20.81 -7.73 7.23
C ASP A 308 21.78 -7.16 6.20
N GLU A 309 21.51 -7.41 4.94
CA GLU A 309 22.31 -6.90 3.81
C GLU A 309 22.16 -5.37 3.67
N PHE A 310 21.02 -4.80 4.09
CA PHE A 310 20.67 -3.40 3.97
C PHE A 310 20.26 -2.84 5.34
N ILE A 311 21.08 -1.95 5.89
CA ILE A 311 20.89 -1.37 7.22
C ILE A 311 20.20 -0.02 7.09
N PRO A 312 18.98 0.18 7.64
CA PRO A 312 18.34 1.48 7.69
C PRO A 312 19.14 2.49 8.53
N VAL A 313 19.38 3.68 7.96
CA VAL A 313 20.11 4.78 8.59
C VAL A 313 19.35 6.09 8.48
N THR A 314 19.61 7.01 9.42
CA THR A 314 19.04 8.37 9.42
C THR A 314 20.18 9.39 9.41
N TYR A 315 20.04 10.42 8.57
CA TYR A 315 20.93 11.56 8.50
C TYR A 315 20.14 12.84 8.20
N GLU A 316 20.32 13.89 9.01
CA GLU A 316 19.55 15.15 8.94
C GLU A 316 18.02 14.93 8.82
N GLY A 317 17.48 13.99 9.61
CA GLY A 317 16.05 13.65 9.62
C GLY A 317 15.57 12.81 8.43
N ARG A 318 16.39 12.60 7.41
CA ARG A 318 16.07 11.76 6.25
C ARG A 318 16.67 10.37 6.42
N LYS A 319 16.07 9.40 5.73
CA LYS A 319 16.42 7.98 5.87
C LYS A 319 16.82 7.35 4.55
N ASN A 320 17.76 6.42 4.65
CA ASN A 320 18.27 5.62 3.54
C ASN A 320 18.73 4.26 4.06
N TYR A 321 19.39 3.48 3.24
CA TYR A 321 20.04 2.23 3.62
C TYR A 321 21.55 2.29 3.38
N VAL A 322 22.31 1.62 4.22
CA VAL A 322 23.73 1.32 4.01
C VAL A 322 23.87 -0.16 3.68
N THR A 323 24.57 -0.47 2.60
CA THR A 323 24.87 -1.85 2.20
C THR A 323 25.99 -2.44 3.04
N LYS A 324 26.15 -3.78 3.01
CA LYS A 324 27.31 -4.46 3.64
C LYS A 324 28.67 -3.95 3.14
N ASP A 325 28.72 -3.51 1.85
CA ASP A 325 29.90 -2.89 1.27
C ASP A 325 30.10 -1.43 1.69
N ARG A 326 29.36 -0.97 2.71
CA ARG A 326 29.44 0.38 3.26
C ARG A 326 29.22 1.46 2.19
N LYS A 327 28.10 1.38 1.48
CA LYS A 327 27.64 2.39 0.51
C LYS A 327 26.20 2.77 0.79
N ILE A 328 25.84 4.02 0.55
CA ILE A 328 24.46 4.44 0.52
C ILE A 328 23.76 3.76 -0.67
N LEU A 329 22.66 3.05 -0.40
CA LEU A 329 21.96 2.27 -1.40
C LEU A 329 21.17 3.14 -2.39
N CYS A 330 20.29 4.00 -1.87
CA CYS A 330 19.39 4.77 -2.71
C CYS A 330 19.97 6.14 -3.04
N LYS A 331 19.78 6.59 -4.30
CA LYS A 331 20.11 7.97 -4.70
C LYS A 331 19.23 8.99 -4.00
N LYS A 332 17.96 8.61 -3.74
CA LYS A 332 16.98 9.43 -3.03
C LYS A 332 17.01 9.14 -1.54
N TRP A 333 16.69 10.18 -0.74
CA TRP A 333 16.47 10.08 0.70
C TRP A 333 14.98 10.21 1.00
N PHE A 334 14.49 9.40 1.93
CA PHE A 334 13.07 9.23 2.23
C PHE A 334 12.71 9.75 3.62
N ASP A 335 11.42 9.98 3.87
CA ASP A 335 10.90 10.35 5.19
C ASP A 335 10.99 9.15 6.14
N GLU A 336 10.71 7.93 5.63
CA GLU A 336 10.84 6.70 6.36
C GLU A 336 11.28 5.54 5.45
N VAL A 337 12.07 4.63 6.01
CA VAL A 337 12.44 3.37 5.37
C VAL A 337 12.24 2.23 6.38
N LYS A 338 11.77 1.07 5.89
CA LYS A 338 11.58 -0.15 6.69
C LYS A 338 12.52 -1.24 6.22
N GLN A 339 12.69 -2.26 7.06
CA GLN A 339 13.51 -3.43 6.74
C GLN A 339 13.14 -4.04 5.39
N PHE A 340 14.12 -4.61 4.71
CA PHE A 340 13.91 -5.36 3.49
C PHE A 340 13.18 -6.67 3.76
N HIS A 341 12.21 -6.98 2.89
CA HIS A 341 11.50 -8.26 2.85
C HIS A 341 11.39 -8.71 1.40
N ASP A 342 11.67 -9.97 1.12
CA ASP A 342 11.63 -10.55 -0.24
C ASP A 342 12.47 -9.75 -1.27
N GLY A 343 13.59 -9.14 -0.83
CA GLY A 343 14.49 -8.38 -1.69
C GLY A 343 14.04 -6.96 -2.00
N VAL A 344 13.02 -6.43 -1.31
CA VAL A 344 12.53 -5.04 -1.46
C VAL A 344 12.37 -4.36 -0.11
N GLY A 345 12.74 -3.08 -0.05
CA GLY A 345 12.57 -2.22 1.12
C GLY A 345 11.37 -1.28 0.93
N MET A 346 10.51 -1.17 1.94
CA MET A 346 9.40 -0.21 1.93
C MET A 346 9.93 1.17 2.29
N VAL A 347 9.52 2.19 1.53
CA VAL A 347 9.92 3.59 1.72
C VAL A 347 8.70 4.50 1.73
N HIS A 348 8.78 5.58 2.53
CA HIS A 348 7.71 6.57 2.62
C HIS A 348 8.23 7.94 2.18
N GLN A 349 7.41 8.69 1.47
CA GLN A 349 7.67 10.06 1.07
C GLN A 349 6.38 10.84 0.90
N GLY A 350 6.29 12.03 1.52
CA GLY A 350 5.10 12.87 1.42
C GLY A 350 3.82 12.19 1.90
N GLY A 351 3.91 11.33 2.92
CA GLY A 351 2.78 10.55 3.44
C GLY A 351 2.38 9.34 2.59
N ARG A 352 3.06 9.10 1.46
CA ARG A 352 2.81 7.97 0.56
C ARG A 352 3.88 6.90 0.65
N VAL A 353 3.57 5.72 0.17
CA VAL A 353 4.40 4.52 0.27
C VAL A 353 4.82 4.04 -1.11
N ASN A 354 6.05 3.61 -1.22
CA ASN A 354 6.57 2.86 -2.37
C ASN A 354 7.60 1.83 -1.88
N PHE A 355 8.28 1.19 -2.80
CA PHE A 355 9.29 0.19 -2.48
C PHE A 355 10.55 0.43 -3.31
N VAL A 356 11.70 0.02 -2.77
CA VAL A 356 12.99 0.05 -3.47
C VAL A 356 13.55 -1.36 -3.60
N ASN A 357 14.17 -1.63 -4.73
CA ASN A 357 14.87 -2.90 -4.97
C ASN A 357 16.29 -2.89 -4.35
N THR A 358 17.00 -4.00 -4.50
CA THR A 358 18.38 -4.17 -4.01
C THR A 358 19.42 -3.29 -4.70
N ASN A 359 19.06 -2.61 -5.81
CA ASN A 359 19.89 -1.61 -6.47
C ASN A 359 19.62 -0.18 -5.97
N GLY A 360 18.63 0.00 -5.10
CA GLY A 360 18.21 1.31 -4.59
C GLY A 360 17.25 2.07 -5.51
N ASP A 361 16.71 1.41 -6.54
CA ASP A 361 15.74 2.01 -7.44
C ASP A 361 14.32 1.82 -6.91
N VAL A 362 13.48 2.85 -7.03
CA VAL A 362 12.05 2.76 -6.73
C VAL A 362 11.40 1.84 -7.77
N ILE A 363 10.63 0.83 -7.32
CA ILE A 363 10.12 -0.22 -8.21
C ILE A 363 8.81 0.13 -8.93
N SER A 364 8.08 1.15 -8.46
CA SER A 364 6.81 1.56 -9.06
C SER A 364 6.79 3.07 -9.30
N ASP A 365 6.20 3.50 -10.42
CA ASP A 365 5.93 4.91 -10.68
C ASP A 365 4.78 5.45 -9.82
N ILE A 366 3.97 4.55 -9.22
CA ILE A 366 2.86 4.91 -8.35
C ILE A 366 3.34 4.93 -6.90
N TRP A 367 3.04 6.04 -6.21
CA TRP A 367 3.12 6.15 -4.77
C TRP A 367 1.75 5.87 -4.17
N PHE A 368 1.66 4.84 -3.34
CA PHE A 368 0.42 4.35 -2.75
C PHE A 368 0.10 5.10 -1.46
N ASP A 369 -1.17 5.25 -1.13
CA ASP A 369 -1.58 5.85 0.14
C ASP A 369 -1.41 4.86 1.30
N TRP A 370 -1.40 3.56 0.98
CA TRP A 370 -1.20 2.50 1.95
C TRP A 370 -0.54 1.27 1.32
N ALA A 371 0.29 0.57 2.08
CA ALA A 371 0.90 -0.69 1.66
C ALA A 371 1.26 -1.59 2.86
N GLN A 372 1.30 -2.89 2.62
CA GLN A 372 1.92 -3.89 3.50
C GLN A 372 3.34 -4.19 3.02
N SER A 373 4.17 -4.75 3.93
CA SER A 373 5.47 -5.31 3.53
C SER A 373 5.27 -6.48 2.57
N PHE A 374 6.29 -6.73 1.74
CA PHE A 374 6.30 -7.88 0.86
C PHE A 374 6.27 -9.19 1.65
N VAL A 375 5.44 -10.11 1.19
CA VAL A 375 5.34 -11.48 1.72
C VAL A 375 5.14 -12.41 0.53
N ASN A 376 6.04 -13.39 0.39
CA ASN A 376 6.01 -14.38 -0.69
C ASN A 376 5.99 -13.74 -2.10
N GLY A 377 6.76 -12.66 -2.29
CA GLY A 377 6.94 -12.00 -3.60
C GLY A 377 5.87 -10.98 -3.98
N ALA A 378 4.94 -10.65 -3.10
CA ALA A 378 3.92 -9.64 -3.34
C ALA A 378 3.64 -8.79 -2.10
N ALA A 379 3.21 -7.54 -2.29
CA ALA A 379 2.71 -6.66 -1.25
C ALA A 379 1.32 -6.16 -1.59
N MET A 380 0.43 -6.10 -0.60
CA MET A 380 -0.88 -5.45 -0.77
C MET A 380 -0.71 -3.94 -0.71
N VAL A 381 -1.33 -3.23 -1.65
CA VAL A 381 -1.26 -1.78 -1.80
C VAL A 381 -2.65 -1.19 -1.96
N GLY A 382 -2.82 0.07 -1.55
CA GLY A 382 -4.09 0.79 -1.66
C GLY A 382 -3.88 2.21 -2.15
N LEU A 383 -4.82 2.67 -2.98
CA LEU A 383 -4.93 4.06 -3.42
C LEU A 383 -6.31 4.58 -3.02
N THR A 384 -6.34 5.71 -2.34
CA THR A 384 -7.60 6.33 -1.92
C THR A 384 -8.30 6.97 -3.12
N ASP A 385 -9.55 6.60 -3.33
CA ASP A 385 -10.45 7.35 -4.20
C ASP A 385 -10.99 8.54 -3.39
N TYR A 386 -10.46 9.73 -3.67
CA TYR A 386 -10.83 10.95 -2.95
C TYR A 386 -12.26 11.40 -3.19
N ASP A 387 -12.93 10.92 -4.26
CA ASP A 387 -14.32 11.26 -4.56
C ASP A 387 -15.29 10.43 -3.72
N THR A 388 -14.96 9.17 -3.46
CA THR A 388 -15.80 8.23 -2.70
C THR A 388 -15.32 8.00 -1.27
N GLY A 389 -14.05 8.33 -0.97
CA GLY A 389 -13.39 8.00 0.28
C GLY A 389 -13.06 6.50 0.42
N ALA A 390 -13.32 5.70 -0.61
CA ALA A 390 -12.95 4.28 -0.63
C ALA A 390 -11.45 4.13 -0.90
N MET A 391 -10.86 3.07 -0.36
CA MET A 391 -9.48 2.69 -0.66
C MET A 391 -9.46 1.30 -1.31
N PRO A 392 -9.66 1.21 -2.63
CA PRO A 392 -9.52 -0.04 -3.35
C PRO A 392 -8.10 -0.59 -3.23
N LEU A 393 -8.00 -1.91 -3.06
CA LEU A 393 -6.75 -2.62 -2.85
C LEU A 393 -6.33 -3.38 -4.10
N ASN A 394 -5.02 -3.58 -4.24
CA ASN A 394 -4.42 -4.47 -5.22
C ASN A 394 -3.15 -5.09 -4.64
N PHE A 395 -2.49 -5.95 -5.39
CA PHE A 395 -1.15 -6.42 -5.06
C PHE A 395 -0.14 -5.88 -6.07
N ILE A 396 1.07 -5.62 -5.57
CA ILE A 396 2.23 -5.29 -6.40
C ILE A 396 3.28 -6.41 -6.28
N ASN A 397 3.89 -6.79 -7.39
CA ASN A 397 5.01 -7.73 -7.41
C ASN A 397 6.36 -7.01 -7.24
N ILE A 398 7.44 -7.77 -7.08
CA ILE A 398 8.81 -7.24 -6.90
C ILE A 398 9.34 -6.42 -8.10
N LYS A 399 8.64 -6.44 -9.24
CA LYS A 399 8.96 -5.63 -10.42
C LYS A 399 8.18 -4.31 -10.46
N GLY A 400 7.40 -4.02 -9.43
CA GLY A 400 6.57 -2.82 -9.37
C GLY A 400 5.26 -2.89 -10.18
N GLN A 401 4.84 -4.07 -10.62
CA GLN A 401 3.65 -4.27 -11.44
C GLN A 401 2.49 -4.72 -10.58
N LEU A 402 1.30 -4.15 -10.80
CA LEU A 402 0.08 -4.64 -10.18
C LEU A 402 -0.21 -6.07 -10.65
N ILE A 403 -0.61 -6.93 -9.72
CA ILE A 403 -0.86 -8.35 -9.99
C ILE A 403 -2.28 -8.57 -10.50
N SER A 404 -3.28 -7.98 -9.82
CA SER A 404 -4.67 -8.15 -10.21
C SER A 404 -5.09 -7.13 -11.26
N LYS A 405 -5.86 -7.58 -12.26
CA LYS A 405 -6.48 -6.72 -13.28
C LYS A 405 -7.57 -5.81 -12.69
N HIS A 406 -8.17 -6.22 -11.60
CA HIS A 406 -9.23 -5.50 -10.91
C HIS A 406 -8.83 -5.26 -9.47
N ASN A 407 -9.17 -4.09 -8.97
CA ASN A 407 -9.01 -3.78 -7.56
C ASN A 407 -10.06 -4.56 -6.75
N PHE A 408 -9.76 -4.83 -5.49
CA PHE A 408 -10.62 -5.54 -4.56
C PHE A 408 -10.82 -4.72 -3.27
N GLU A 409 -11.90 -4.98 -2.56
CA GLU A 409 -12.21 -4.29 -1.30
C GLU A 409 -11.44 -4.89 -0.14
N ARG A 410 -11.23 -6.20 -0.16
CA ARG A 410 -10.51 -6.94 0.89
C ARG A 410 -9.64 -8.03 0.29
N GLY A 411 -8.50 -8.30 0.92
CA GLY A 411 -7.58 -9.34 0.50
C GLY A 411 -6.79 -9.91 1.67
N ARG A 412 -6.09 -11.00 1.42
CA ARG A 412 -5.12 -11.62 2.32
C ARG A 412 -3.81 -11.84 1.58
N SER A 413 -2.69 -11.74 2.28
CA SER A 413 -1.36 -11.92 1.68
C SER A 413 -1.25 -13.23 0.90
N PHE A 414 -0.40 -13.23 -0.11
CA PHE A 414 -0.09 -14.43 -0.86
C PHE A 414 0.52 -15.51 0.03
N SER A 415 0.08 -16.74 -0.16
CA SER A 415 0.69 -17.91 0.43
C SER A 415 2.02 -18.24 -0.25
N LYS A 416 2.83 -19.11 0.38
CA LYS A 416 4.06 -19.63 -0.23
C LYS A 416 3.82 -20.37 -1.56
N ASP A 417 2.61 -20.87 -1.75
CA ASP A 417 2.18 -21.58 -2.96
C ASP A 417 1.76 -20.62 -4.09
N GLY A 418 1.80 -19.31 -3.87
CA GLY A 418 1.49 -18.29 -4.87
C GLY A 418 0.00 -18.02 -5.08
N TYR A 419 -0.83 -18.17 -4.05
CA TYR A 419 -2.27 -17.90 -4.09
C TYR A 419 -2.69 -16.90 -3.02
N ALA A 420 -3.63 -16.00 -3.35
CA ALA A 420 -4.18 -15.02 -2.42
C ALA A 420 -5.70 -14.97 -2.48
N PRO A 421 -6.39 -15.05 -1.32
CA PRO A 421 -7.83 -14.76 -1.25
C PRO A 421 -8.09 -13.27 -1.44
N VAL A 422 -9.06 -12.92 -2.29
CA VAL A 422 -9.51 -11.55 -2.54
C VAL A 422 -11.04 -11.48 -2.56
N CYS A 423 -11.59 -10.33 -2.17
CA CYS A 423 -13.00 -10.02 -2.25
C CYS A 423 -13.15 -8.76 -3.10
N PHE A 424 -13.69 -8.90 -4.31
CA PHE A 424 -13.84 -7.79 -5.24
C PHE A 424 -14.98 -6.84 -4.83
N ASP A 425 -16.06 -7.41 -4.28
CA ASP A 425 -17.24 -6.69 -3.77
C ASP A 425 -17.91 -7.62 -2.75
N ASP A 426 -18.34 -7.08 -1.62
CA ASP A 426 -19.04 -7.84 -0.57
C ASP A 426 -20.30 -8.56 -1.08
N LYS A 427 -20.93 -8.07 -2.13
CA LYS A 427 -22.10 -8.71 -2.76
C LYS A 427 -21.73 -9.89 -3.63
N ILE A 428 -20.51 -9.89 -4.19
CA ILE A 428 -19.99 -10.96 -5.05
C ILE A 428 -19.34 -12.06 -4.20
N GLY A 429 -18.64 -11.66 -3.13
CA GLY A 429 -17.94 -12.56 -2.21
C GLY A 429 -16.45 -12.72 -2.53
N TRP A 430 -15.86 -13.72 -1.89
CA TRP A 430 -14.43 -14.02 -1.96
C TRP A 430 -14.11 -15.03 -3.07
N THR A 431 -12.99 -14.80 -3.77
CA THR A 431 -12.35 -15.76 -4.67
C THR A 431 -10.85 -15.88 -4.36
N ILE A 432 -10.11 -16.63 -5.17
CA ILE A 432 -8.65 -16.81 -5.03
C ILE A 432 -7.99 -16.42 -6.35
N ILE A 433 -6.93 -15.63 -6.26
CA ILE A 433 -6.09 -15.29 -7.41
C ILE A 433 -4.69 -15.92 -7.31
N ASP A 434 -4.08 -16.18 -8.47
CA ASP A 434 -2.67 -16.56 -8.58
C ASP A 434 -1.74 -15.33 -8.68
N MET A 435 -0.42 -15.56 -8.73
CA MET A 435 0.60 -14.49 -8.88
C MET A 435 0.54 -13.73 -10.21
N ASN A 436 -0.29 -14.16 -11.16
CA ASN A 436 -0.56 -13.48 -12.41
C ASN A 436 -1.90 -12.72 -12.38
N GLY A 437 -2.59 -12.75 -11.23
CA GLY A 437 -3.90 -12.12 -11.05
C GLY A 437 -5.07 -12.89 -11.67
N ASN A 438 -4.86 -14.14 -12.09
CA ASN A 438 -5.94 -14.96 -12.64
C ASN A 438 -6.79 -15.55 -11.52
N ASP A 439 -8.10 -15.54 -11.70
CA ASP A 439 -9.04 -16.24 -10.82
C ASP A 439 -8.86 -17.76 -10.93
N VAL A 440 -8.48 -18.38 -9.81
CA VAL A 440 -8.22 -19.83 -9.73
C VAL A 440 -9.51 -20.64 -9.63
N LEU A 441 -10.57 -20.01 -9.14
CA LEU A 441 -11.87 -20.69 -8.89
C LEU A 441 -12.84 -20.56 -10.08
N ASN A 442 -12.40 -19.98 -11.21
CA ASN A 442 -13.19 -19.85 -12.46
C ASN A 442 -14.55 -19.18 -12.26
N GLY A 443 -14.61 -18.16 -11.40
CA GLY A 443 -15.81 -17.39 -11.11
C GLY A 443 -16.66 -17.93 -9.96
N GLU A 444 -16.24 -19.03 -9.31
CA GLU A 444 -16.87 -19.47 -8.06
C GLU A 444 -16.49 -18.54 -6.91
N THR A 445 -17.47 -18.20 -6.09
CA THR A 445 -17.27 -17.27 -4.95
C THR A 445 -17.86 -17.86 -3.65
N TYR A 446 -17.28 -17.40 -2.54
CA TYR A 446 -17.61 -17.86 -1.19
C TYR A 446 -17.90 -16.66 -0.28
N SER A 447 -18.69 -16.83 0.76
CA SER A 447 -18.92 -15.77 1.77
C SER A 447 -17.63 -15.42 2.52
N PHE A 448 -16.72 -16.37 2.64
CA PHE A 448 -15.43 -16.18 3.30
C PHE A 448 -14.40 -17.17 2.76
N ILE A 449 -13.14 -16.72 2.63
CA ILE A 449 -11.98 -17.58 2.40
C ILE A 449 -10.89 -17.17 3.41
N SER A 450 -10.35 -18.15 4.15
CA SER A 450 -9.27 -17.93 5.11
C SER A 450 -7.92 -17.70 4.40
N THR A 451 -6.88 -17.34 5.16
CA THR A 451 -5.50 -17.42 4.68
C THR A 451 -5.19 -18.84 4.21
N ILE A 452 -4.40 -18.96 3.15
CA ILE A 452 -3.99 -20.21 2.53
C ILE A 452 -2.71 -20.70 3.19
N TYR A 453 -2.70 -21.96 3.62
CA TYR A 453 -1.55 -22.63 4.19
C TYR A 453 -1.31 -23.96 3.47
N ASN A 454 -0.14 -24.13 2.85
CA ASN A 454 0.25 -25.35 2.13
C ASN A 454 -0.83 -25.80 1.13
N GLY A 455 -1.37 -24.87 0.34
CA GLY A 455 -2.39 -25.12 -0.66
C GLY A 455 -3.78 -25.45 -0.12
N ARG A 456 -4.05 -25.21 1.16
CA ARG A 456 -5.34 -25.44 1.83
C ARG A 456 -5.89 -24.16 2.43
N CYS A 457 -7.20 -23.99 2.40
CA CYS A 457 -7.91 -22.93 3.10
C CYS A 457 -9.29 -23.37 3.57
N ALA A 458 -9.82 -22.64 4.55
CA ALA A 458 -11.22 -22.72 4.92
C ALA A 458 -12.03 -21.82 4.01
N VAL A 459 -13.13 -22.31 3.46
CA VAL A 459 -14.13 -21.55 2.72
C VAL A 459 -15.48 -21.70 3.37
N SER A 460 -16.35 -20.67 3.30
CA SER A 460 -17.71 -20.79 3.82
C SER A 460 -18.76 -20.40 2.79
N PHE A 461 -19.94 -21.01 2.97
CA PHE A 461 -21.19 -20.62 2.34
C PHE A 461 -22.15 -20.10 3.40
N TYR A 462 -22.72 -18.93 3.16
CA TYR A 462 -23.77 -18.38 3.99
C TYR A 462 -25.13 -18.95 3.60
N ASP A 463 -25.80 -19.60 4.55
CA ASP A 463 -27.18 -20.06 4.35
C ASP A 463 -28.17 -19.02 4.90
N SER A 464 -28.92 -18.41 4.00
CA SER A 464 -29.92 -17.38 4.33
C SER A 464 -31.11 -17.90 5.14
N LYS A 465 -31.34 -19.21 5.20
CA LYS A 465 -32.43 -19.82 5.99
C LYS A 465 -32.06 -19.99 7.45
N THR A 466 -30.84 -20.45 7.69
CA THR A 466 -30.30 -20.64 9.04
C THR A 466 -29.56 -19.43 9.59
N HIS A 467 -29.24 -18.46 8.74
CA HIS A 467 -28.38 -17.31 9.03
C HIS A 467 -26.99 -17.72 9.56
N MET A 468 -26.44 -18.81 9.05
CA MET A 468 -25.16 -19.37 9.47
C MET A 468 -24.20 -19.54 8.30
N ASP A 469 -22.91 -19.42 8.59
CA ASP A 469 -21.83 -19.84 7.70
C ASP A 469 -21.48 -21.29 7.94
N TYR A 470 -21.37 -22.07 6.88
CA TYR A 470 -20.95 -23.46 6.87
C TYR A 470 -19.60 -23.60 6.21
N PHE A 471 -18.62 -24.11 6.94
CA PHE A 471 -17.22 -24.14 6.55
C PHE A 471 -16.81 -25.46 5.92
N TYR A 472 -16.02 -25.37 4.87
CA TYR A 472 -15.38 -26.48 4.19
C TYR A 472 -13.89 -26.23 4.05
N MET A 473 -13.09 -27.29 4.05
CA MET A 473 -11.71 -27.24 3.67
C MET A 473 -11.59 -27.39 2.16
N MET A 474 -10.87 -26.49 1.51
CA MET A 474 -10.63 -26.50 0.07
C MET A 474 -9.17 -26.82 -0.24
N ASP A 475 -8.95 -27.65 -1.25
CA ASP A 475 -7.70 -27.75 -1.98
C ASP A 475 -7.68 -26.63 -3.03
N VAL A 476 -6.82 -25.64 -2.84
CA VAL A 476 -6.77 -24.41 -3.67
C VAL A 476 -6.45 -24.71 -5.13
N LYS A 477 -5.53 -25.65 -5.38
CA LYS A 477 -5.07 -25.99 -6.73
C LYS A 477 -6.17 -26.62 -7.60
N THR A 478 -7.05 -27.37 -6.97
CA THR A 478 -8.11 -28.10 -7.68
C THR A 478 -9.50 -27.48 -7.51
N GLY A 479 -9.67 -26.52 -6.58
CA GLY A 479 -10.95 -25.96 -6.17
C GLY A 479 -11.84 -26.95 -5.42
N LYS A 480 -11.34 -28.15 -5.10
CA LYS A 480 -12.16 -29.24 -4.53
C LYS A 480 -12.35 -29.07 -3.03
N LEU A 481 -13.59 -29.19 -2.57
CA LEU A 481 -13.92 -29.31 -1.15
C LEU A 481 -13.55 -30.72 -0.66
N LEU A 482 -12.81 -30.81 0.45
CA LEU A 482 -12.23 -32.05 0.96
C LEU A 482 -13.16 -32.79 1.93
N ASN A 483 -13.98 -32.05 2.70
CA ASN A 483 -15.01 -32.63 3.58
C ASN A 483 -16.39 -32.66 2.90
N LYS A 484 -17.16 -33.72 3.12
CA LYS A 484 -18.52 -33.84 2.59
C LYS A 484 -19.54 -33.09 3.44
N GLU A 485 -19.39 -33.18 4.76
CA GLU A 485 -20.24 -32.48 5.72
C GLU A 485 -19.56 -31.19 6.18
N PRO A 486 -20.29 -30.10 6.30
CA PRO A 486 -19.72 -28.83 6.73
C PRO A 486 -19.35 -28.81 8.21
N PHE A 487 -18.43 -27.93 8.56
CA PHE A 487 -18.15 -27.55 9.94
C PHE A 487 -18.83 -26.20 10.26
N PHE A 488 -19.16 -25.97 11.52
CA PHE A 488 -19.62 -24.64 11.97
C PHE A 488 -18.47 -23.65 12.16
N ARG A 489 -17.26 -24.16 12.42
CA ARG A 489 -16.01 -23.39 12.47
C ARG A 489 -14.88 -24.25 11.94
N LEU A 490 -13.95 -23.62 11.25
CA LEU A 490 -12.75 -24.24 10.71
C LEU A 490 -11.63 -23.19 10.73
N GLU A 491 -10.64 -23.40 11.59
CA GLU A 491 -9.56 -22.44 11.85
C GLU A 491 -8.20 -23.15 11.77
N TYR A 492 -7.23 -22.54 11.09
CA TYR A 492 -5.86 -23.05 11.03
C TYR A 492 -5.15 -22.78 12.36
N GLU A 493 -4.52 -23.78 12.92
CA GLU A 493 -3.83 -23.71 14.22
C GLU A 493 -2.31 -23.82 14.12
N GLY A 494 -1.77 -24.09 12.94
CA GLY A 494 -0.34 -24.33 12.70
C GLY A 494 -0.03 -25.80 12.44
N GLU A 495 1.19 -26.07 11.96
CA GLU A 495 1.72 -27.43 11.69
C GLU A 495 0.81 -28.31 10.82
N GLY A 496 0.02 -27.72 9.93
CA GLY A 496 -0.93 -28.45 9.08
C GLY A 496 -2.18 -28.93 9.79
N VAL A 497 -2.42 -28.47 11.02
CA VAL A 497 -3.59 -28.83 11.84
C VAL A 497 -4.63 -27.72 11.80
N TYR A 498 -5.89 -28.11 11.70
CA TYR A 498 -7.04 -27.22 11.73
C TYR A 498 -7.97 -27.62 12.87
N ARG A 499 -8.45 -26.63 13.60
CA ARG A 499 -9.48 -26.78 14.63
C ARG A 499 -10.86 -26.72 14.00
N VAL A 500 -11.70 -27.68 14.31
CA VAL A 500 -13.11 -27.68 13.95
C VAL A 500 -13.96 -27.73 15.22
N SER A 501 -15.08 -27.05 15.23
CA SER A 501 -15.96 -27.03 16.40
C SER A 501 -17.43 -26.91 16.02
N ASN A 502 -18.31 -27.19 17.00
CA ASN A 502 -19.72 -26.88 16.92
C ASN A 502 -19.97 -25.37 17.04
N TYR A 503 -21.19 -24.93 16.79
CA TYR A 503 -21.59 -23.52 16.84
C TYR A 503 -21.23 -22.83 18.16
N SER A 504 -21.44 -23.47 19.29
CA SER A 504 -21.17 -22.96 20.65
C SER A 504 -19.69 -23.01 21.05
N ASN A 505 -18.83 -23.60 20.22
CA ASN A 505 -17.39 -23.83 20.48
C ASN A 505 -17.14 -24.67 21.77
N THR A 506 -18.09 -25.51 22.15
CA THR A 506 -18.03 -26.35 23.35
C THR A 506 -17.61 -27.79 23.05
N ARG A 507 -17.48 -28.13 21.76
CA ARG A 507 -16.96 -29.42 21.29
C ARG A 507 -15.97 -29.17 20.19
N VAL A 508 -14.71 -29.41 20.47
CA VAL A 508 -13.60 -29.16 19.57
C VAL A 508 -12.98 -30.45 19.11
N ARG A 509 -12.65 -30.54 17.84
CA ARG A 509 -11.84 -31.62 17.27
C ARG A 509 -10.77 -31.00 16.37
N PHE A 510 -9.80 -31.79 15.99
CA PHE A 510 -8.76 -31.36 15.07
C PHE A 510 -8.73 -32.27 13.84
N ILE A 511 -8.44 -31.63 12.69
CA ILE A 511 -8.28 -32.34 11.41
C ILE A 511 -6.91 -31.94 10.80
N ASN A 512 -6.39 -32.83 9.97
CA ASN A 512 -5.19 -32.56 9.16
C ASN A 512 -5.54 -31.80 7.86
N SER A 513 -4.53 -31.56 7.04
CA SER A 513 -4.66 -30.88 5.74
C SER A 513 -5.50 -31.65 4.70
N ASP A 514 -5.84 -32.91 4.93
CA ASP A 514 -6.71 -33.70 4.07
C ASP A 514 -8.14 -33.79 4.63
N ALA A 515 -8.48 -32.92 5.58
CA ALA A 515 -9.77 -32.88 6.28
C ALA A 515 -10.09 -34.15 7.07
N GLN A 516 -9.11 -34.94 7.45
CA GLN A 516 -9.26 -36.13 8.28
C GLN A 516 -9.00 -35.79 9.74
N TYR A 517 -9.80 -36.34 10.65
CA TYR A 517 -9.56 -36.19 12.09
C TYR A 517 -8.22 -36.80 12.48
N ILE A 518 -7.41 -36.03 13.26
CA ILE A 518 -6.09 -36.50 13.72
C ILE A 518 -6.19 -37.55 14.83
N ASN A 519 -7.32 -37.59 15.55
CA ASN A 519 -7.72 -38.66 16.48
C ASN A 519 -9.25 -38.68 16.64
N ASP A 520 -9.76 -39.65 17.43
CA ASP A 520 -11.18 -39.81 17.64
C ASP A 520 -11.76 -39.00 18.80
N ASP A 521 -10.93 -38.30 19.55
CA ASP A 521 -11.36 -37.59 20.74
C ASP A 521 -12.09 -36.28 20.42
N VAL A 522 -13.01 -35.93 21.31
CA VAL A 522 -13.77 -34.68 21.31
C VAL A 522 -13.41 -33.90 22.57
N TYR A 523 -12.92 -32.70 22.40
CA TYR A 523 -12.42 -31.87 23.50
C TYR A 523 -13.48 -30.85 23.93
N ASP A 524 -13.61 -30.61 25.23
CA ASP A 524 -14.45 -29.56 25.80
C ASP A 524 -13.80 -28.18 25.66
N ALA A 525 -12.47 -28.13 25.56
CA ALA A 525 -11.70 -26.94 25.29
C ALA A 525 -10.33 -27.29 24.67
N ALA A 526 -9.81 -26.38 23.87
CA ALA A 526 -8.46 -26.47 23.31
C ALA A 526 -7.83 -25.07 23.17
N SER A 527 -6.53 -24.99 23.34
CA SER A 527 -5.76 -23.75 23.08
C SER A 527 -5.27 -23.70 21.63
N SER A 528 -5.12 -22.48 21.09
CA SER A 528 -4.58 -22.23 19.73
C SER A 528 -3.06 -22.07 19.80
N THR A 529 -2.31 -23.15 20.01
CA THR A 529 -0.85 -23.08 20.26
C THR A 529 0.01 -23.98 19.38
N PHE A 530 -0.57 -24.74 18.42
CA PHE A 530 0.23 -25.57 17.53
C PHE A 530 1.30 -24.77 16.77
N GLY A 531 0.92 -23.65 16.15
CA GLY A 531 1.84 -22.82 15.35
C GLY A 531 2.95 -22.12 16.15
N THR A 532 2.76 -21.97 17.47
CA THR A 532 3.73 -21.26 18.32
C THR A 532 4.52 -22.19 19.24
N LYS A 533 3.98 -23.37 19.54
CA LYS A 533 4.56 -24.31 20.52
C LYS A 533 4.64 -25.76 20.02
N GLY A 534 4.17 -26.06 18.81
CA GLY A 534 4.12 -27.42 18.30
C GLY A 534 3.13 -28.35 19.02
N VAL A 535 2.38 -27.87 20.01
CA VAL A 535 1.37 -28.63 20.76
C VAL A 535 0.18 -27.75 21.13
N SER A 536 -0.99 -28.35 21.28
CA SER A 536 -2.18 -27.69 21.81
C SER A 536 -2.55 -28.27 23.18
N GLN A 537 -2.85 -27.42 24.14
CA GLN A 537 -3.43 -27.85 25.39
C GLN A 537 -4.90 -28.19 25.16
N VAL A 538 -5.29 -29.43 25.47
CA VAL A 538 -6.65 -29.93 25.30
C VAL A 538 -7.25 -30.39 26.63
N ARG A 539 -8.60 -30.35 26.73
CA ARG A 539 -9.33 -30.75 27.92
C ARG A 539 -10.50 -31.65 27.57
N ILE A 540 -10.62 -32.74 28.33
CA ILE A 540 -11.78 -33.66 28.32
C ILE A 540 -12.28 -33.77 29.77
N GLY A 541 -13.53 -33.34 30.04
CA GLY A 541 -14.05 -33.23 31.39
C GLY A 541 -13.21 -32.31 32.26
N SER A 542 -12.71 -32.86 33.40
CA SER A 542 -11.83 -32.13 34.30
C SER A 542 -10.33 -32.33 34.01
N LYS A 543 -9.96 -33.10 32.98
CA LYS A 543 -8.58 -33.52 32.74
C LYS A 543 -7.98 -32.78 31.51
N CYS A 544 -6.70 -32.47 31.58
CA CYS A 544 -5.94 -31.76 30.55
C CYS A 544 -4.71 -32.58 30.10
N ASN A 545 -4.36 -32.44 28.82
CA ASN A 545 -3.12 -32.97 28.25
C ASN A 545 -2.61 -32.05 27.13
N LEU A 546 -1.46 -32.33 26.58
CA LEU A 546 -0.90 -31.68 25.38
C LEU A 546 -1.09 -32.60 24.19
N LEU A 547 -1.79 -32.13 23.16
CA LEU A 547 -2.01 -32.80 21.89
C LEU A 547 -0.94 -32.40 20.89
N LYS A 548 -0.31 -33.38 20.23
CA LYS A 548 0.64 -33.14 19.13
C LYS A 548 -0.06 -33.08 17.76
N PRO A 549 0.57 -32.53 16.73
CA PRO A 549 0.00 -32.47 15.38
C PRO A 549 -0.33 -33.82 14.76
N ASP A 550 0.36 -34.88 15.18
CA ASP A 550 0.11 -36.26 14.73
C ASP A 550 -1.08 -36.95 15.44
N GLY A 551 -1.78 -36.24 16.31
CA GLY A 551 -2.92 -36.72 17.06
C GLY A 551 -2.56 -37.51 18.33
N THR A 552 -1.30 -37.71 18.65
CA THR A 552 -0.85 -38.34 19.89
C THR A 552 -0.73 -37.33 21.03
N TYR A 553 -0.74 -37.82 22.26
CA TYR A 553 -0.54 -36.98 23.44
C TYR A 553 0.94 -36.89 23.82
N SER A 554 1.35 -35.72 24.37
CA SER A 554 2.72 -35.57 24.87
C SER A 554 2.98 -36.34 26.14
N SER A 555 1.94 -36.63 26.96
CA SER A 555 2.03 -37.36 28.21
C SER A 555 1.00 -38.49 28.28
N ASP A 556 1.38 -39.62 28.84
CA ASP A 556 0.43 -40.70 29.16
C ASP A 556 -0.48 -40.33 30.35
N VAL A 557 -0.11 -39.29 31.11
CA VAL A 557 -0.84 -38.80 32.27
C VAL A 557 -1.75 -37.63 31.88
N TRP A 558 -3.01 -37.72 32.26
CA TRP A 558 -3.98 -36.65 32.18
C TRP A 558 -4.03 -35.88 33.51
N PHE A 559 -3.75 -34.59 33.47
CA PHE A 559 -3.62 -33.71 34.64
C PHE A 559 -4.96 -33.05 35.00
N ASP A 560 -5.18 -32.73 36.29
CA ASP A 560 -6.37 -32.03 36.77
C ASP A 560 -6.37 -30.55 36.41
N ALA A 561 -5.19 -29.97 36.23
CA ALA A 561 -5.01 -28.62 35.76
C ALA A 561 -3.70 -28.51 34.98
N MET A 562 -3.70 -27.62 33.98
CA MET A 562 -2.52 -27.30 33.18
C MET A 562 -2.55 -25.83 32.84
N ALA A 563 -1.43 -25.14 32.94
CA ALA A 563 -1.28 -23.74 32.54
C ALA A 563 0.10 -23.49 31.93
N ASN A 564 0.13 -22.79 30.81
CA ASN A 564 1.39 -22.40 30.18
C ASN A 564 2.18 -21.45 31.07
N ILE A 565 3.47 -21.68 31.19
CA ILE A 565 4.41 -20.72 31.77
C ILE A 565 4.75 -19.68 30.71
N ARG A 566 4.19 -18.46 30.86
CA ARG A 566 4.26 -17.39 29.86
C ARG A 566 5.72 -17.13 29.42
N GLY A 567 5.93 -17.10 28.11
CA GLY A 567 7.25 -16.88 27.50
C GLY A 567 8.12 -18.14 27.40
N THR A 568 7.56 -19.32 27.68
CA THR A 568 8.27 -20.60 27.57
C THR A 568 7.42 -21.65 26.84
N SER A 569 8.03 -22.76 26.44
CA SER A 569 7.35 -23.97 25.94
C SER A 569 7.03 -24.98 27.07
N CYS A 570 7.06 -24.54 28.35
CA CYS A 570 6.79 -25.38 29.50
C CYS A 570 5.42 -25.08 30.12
N PHE A 571 4.89 -26.03 30.86
CA PHE A 571 3.55 -25.97 31.46
C PHE A 571 3.59 -26.39 32.93
N ASN A 572 2.97 -25.57 33.81
CA ASN A 572 2.61 -26.03 35.13
C ASN A 572 1.48 -27.06 35.03
N VAL A 573 1.61 -28.17 35.68
CA VAL A 573 0.60 -29.24 35.75
C VAL A 573 0.27 -29.55 37.18
N ARG A 574 -0.99 -29.94 37.45
CA ARG A 574 -1.45 -30.41 38.77
C ARG A 574 -2.01 -31.80 38.62
N LEU A 575 -1.69 -32.67 39.56
CA LEU A 575 -2.23 -34.00 39.71
C LEU A 575 -2.75 -34.21 41.13
N GLU A 576 -4.02 -34.62 41.25
CA GLU A 576 -4.67 -34.84 42.53
C GLU A 576 -3.91 -35.87 43.36
N GLY A 577 -3.76 -35.59 44.64
CA GLY A 577 -2.95 -36.41 45.58
C GLY A 577 -1.46 -36.18 45.51
N TYR A 578 -0.92 -35.64 44.42
CA TYR A 578 0.53 -35.38 44.27
C TYR A 578 0.90 -33.91 44.46
N GLY A 579 0.15 -32.99 43.87
CA GLY A 579 0.43 -31.56 43.86
C GLY A 579 0.72 -30.99 42.47
N ASN A 580 1.60 -30.01 42.38
CA ASN A 580 1.99 -29.33 41.14
C ASN A 580 3.38 -29.82 40.68
N ASN A 581 3.61 -29.78 39.37
CA ASN A 581 4.88 -30.05 38.74
C ASN A 581 5.00 -29.23 37.43
N ILE A 582 6.09 -29.39 36.72
CA ILE A 582 6.35 -28.72 35.43
C ILE A 582 6.62 -29.81 34.40
N ILE A 583 6.02 -29.66 33.22
CA ILE A 583 6.35 -30.49 32.06
C ILE A 583 6.81 -29.58 30.90
N ASP A 584 7.67 -30.11 30.05
CA ASP A 584 7.98 -29.49 28.76
C ASP A 584 6.90 -29.83 27.70
N MET A 585 7.04 -29.27 26.50
CA MET A 585 6.13 -29.53 25.39
C MET A 585 6.08 -31.00 24.94
N HIS A 586 7.11 -31.79 25.27
CA HIS A 586 7.19 -33.21 24.96
C HIS A 586 6.53 -34.09 26.05
N GLY A 587 6.00 -33.46 27.10
CA GLY A 587 5.36 -34.16 28.23
C GLY A 587 6.33 -34.70 29.29
N LYS A 588 7.62 -34.39 29.16
CA LYS A 588 8.63 -34.79 30.13
C LYS A 588 8.49 -33.96 31.41
N MET A 589 8.37 -34.68 32.56
CA MET A 589 8.46 -34.04 33.87
C MET A 589 9.85 -33.46 34.09
N LEU A 590 9.91 -32.19 34.47
CA LEU A 590 11.17 -31.48 34.70
C LEU A 590 11.64 -31.60 36.15
N SER A 591 10.78 -32.10 37.07
CA SER A 591 11.14 -32.38 38.44
C SER A 591 10.64 -33.75 38.88
N SER A 592 11.45 -34.44 39.66
CA SER A 592 11.02 -35.66 40.40
C SER A 592 10.22 -35.29 41.67
N VAL A 593 10.24 -34.02 42.08
CA VAL A 593 9.57 -33.51 43.28
C VAL A 593 8.28 -32.82 42.88
N TRP A 594 7.22 -33.03 43.66
CA TRP A 594 5.94 -32.36 43.50
C TRP A 594 5.83 -31.20 44.49
N PHE A 595 5.34 -30.05 43.96
CA PHE A 595 5.27 -28.78 44.68
C PHE A 595 3.86 -28.57 45.28
N THR A 596 3.81 -27.74 46.32
CA THR A 596 2.56 -27.36 46.99
C THR A 596 1.89 -26.17 46.34
N ASP A 597 2.66 -25.36 45.60
CA ASP A 597 2.22 -24.16 44.92
C ASP A 597 2.38 -24.23 43.40
N THR A 598 1.95 -23.18 42.69
CA THR A 598 2.06 -23.03 41.22
C THR A 598 3.25 -22.20 40.78
N GLY A 599 4.14 -21.84 41.72
CA GLY A 599 5.35 -21.06 41.47
C GLY A 599 5.14 -19.55 41.40
N GLU A 600 5.95 -18.79 42.14
CA GLU A 600 6.02 -17.34 42.08
C GLU A 600 7.04 -16.89 41.03
N ARG A 601 6.73 -15.83 40.26
CA ARG A 601 7.66 -15.26 39.27
C ARG A 601 8.81 -14.52 39.99
N CYS A 602 10.06 -14.87 39.68
CA CYS A 602 11.21 -14.09 40.11
C CYS A 602 11.32 -12.81 39.31
N GLN A 603 11.75 -11.71 39.93
CA GLN A 603 12.25 -10.56 39.20
C GLN A 603 13.72 -10.88 38.83
N SER A 604 13.93 -11.24 37.54
CA SER A 604 15.28 -11.47 37.00
C SER A 604 15.67 -10.33 36.08
N THR A 605 16.90 -9.86 36.21
CA THR A 605 17.49 -8.76 35.42
C THR A 605 18.01 -9.20 34.06
N ASP A 606 18.11 -10.50 33.78
CA ASP A 606 18.75 -11.02 32.55
C ASP A 606 17.80 -11.91 31.78
N ASN A 607 16.84 -11.39 31.04
CA ASN A 607 15.99 -12.08 30.05
C ASN A 607 15.62 -13.58 30.30
N CYS A 608 15.88 -14.07 31.52
CA CYS A 608 15.70 -15.43 31.95
C CYS A 608 14.37 -15.59 32.69
N ILE A 609 13.47 -16.44 32.18
CA ILE A 609 12.22 -16.72 32.88
C ILE A 609 12.51 -17.71 33.99
N CYS A 610 12.40 -17.23 35.21
CA CYS A 610 12.58 -18.02 36.43
C CYS A 610 11.30 -18.03 37.27
N ARG A 611 11.01 -19.17 37.93
CA ARG A 611 9.95 -19.29 38.93
C ARG A 611 10.45 -20.08 40.14
N LEU A 612 9.99 -19.69 41.33
CA LEU A 612 10.28 -20.39 42.59
C LEU A 612 9.07 -21.23 43.01
N TYR A 613 9.31 -22.45 43.37
CA TYR A 613 8.31 -23.44 43.82
C TYR A 613 8.68 -23.93 45.22
N MET A 614 7.68 -24.33 45.98
CA MET A 614 7.87 -24.91 47.30
C MET A 614 7.37 -26.35 47.33
N ASP A 615 8.16 -27.27 47.87
CA ASP A 615 7.75 -28.66 48.10
C ASP A 615 7.02 -28.85 49.44
N LYS A 616 6.53 -30.07 49.69
CA LYS A 616 5.82 -30.42 50.93
C LYS A 616 6.70 -30.30 52.22
N SER A 617 8.02 -30.24 52.06
CA SER A 617 8.99 -30.07 53.13
C SER A 617 9.46 -28.63 53.28
N ASN A 618 8.83 -27.69 52.60
CA ASN A 618 9.14 -26.28 52.52
C ASN A 618 10.51 -25.96 51.88
N ASN A 619 11.10 -26.90 51.13
CA ASN A 619 12.27 -26.60 50.33
C ASN A 619 11.89 -25.78 49.12
N VAL A 620 12.74 -24.82 48.74
CA VAL A 620 12.56 -23.94 47.59
C VAL A 620 13.27 -24.55 46.37
N TRP A 621 12.59 -24.53 45.23
CA TRP A 621 13.06 -25.02 43.94
C TRP A 621 12.95 -23.90 42.91
N ALA A 622 13.97 -23.72 42.09
CA ALA A 622 13.99 -22.76 41.02
C ALA A 622 13.80 -23.47 39.67
N PHE A 623 12.81 -23.01 38.92
CA PHE A 623 12.66 -23.37 37.49
C PHE A 623 13.33 -22.27 36.66
N LYS A 624 14.17 -22.68 35.71
CA LYS A 624 14.79 -21.83 34.70
C LYS A 624 14.46 -22.40 33.32
N ALA A 625 13.88 -21.57 32.46
CA ALA A 625 13.59 -21.98 31.08
C ALA A 625 14.88 -22.07 30.24
N GLU A 626 15.01 -23.09 29.43
CA GLU A 626 16.12 -23.30 28.48
C GLU A 626 15.57 -23.79 27.15
N GLY A 627 15.50 -22.91 26.15
CA GLY A 627 14.91 -23.23 24.85
C GLY A 627 13.48 -23.77 24.97
N ASP A 628 13.20 -24.92 24.39
CA ASP A 628 11.89 -25.58 24.41
C ASP A 628 11.61 -26.42 25.69
N SER A 629 12.53 -26.43 26.64
CA SER A 629 12.45 -27.15 27.90
C SER A 629 12.88 -26.26 29.08
N GLY A 630 13.42 -26.84 30.14
CA GLY A 630 13.96 -26.13 31.30
C GLY A 630 14.52 -27.08 32.32
N ILE A 631 15.14 -26.49 33.35
CA ILE A 631 15.68 -27.21 34.50
C ILE A 631 14.99 -26.76 35.79
N VAL A 632 14.84 -27.71 36.72
CA VAL A 632 14.37 -27.45 38.10
C VAL A 632 15.45 -27.89 39.04
N VAL A 633 15.95 -26.95 39.85
CA VAL A 633 17.03 -27.17 40.77
C VAL A 633 16.68 -26.72 42.18
N PRO A 634 17.19 -27.36 43.25
CA PRO A 634 17.07 -26.85 44.59
C PRO A 634 17.70 -25.44 44.68
N SER A 635 17.03 -24.53 45.33
CA SER A 635 17.52 -23.16 45.43
C SER A 635 17.08 -22.48 46.73
N ASN A 636 17.78 -21.40 47.13
CA ASN A 636 17.34 -20.53 48.19
C ASN A 636 16.61 -19.31 47.59
N LYS A 637 15.53 -18.87 48.23
CA LYS A 637 14.77 -17.69 47.79
C LYS A 637 15.63 -16.44 47.68
N ALA A 638 16.71 -16.35 48.50
CA ALA A 638 17.64 -15.24 48.52
C ALA A 638 18.56 -15.14 47.28
N ASP A 639 18.72 -16.24 46.53
CA ASP A 639 19.57 -16.27 45.33
C ASP A 639 18.90 -15.61 44.09
N PHE A 640 17.60 -15.23 44.20
CA PHE A 640 16.74 -14.77 43.10
C PHE A 640 15.97 -13.48 43.43
N LEU A 641 16.17 -12.90 44.62
CA LEU A 641 15.65 -11.59 45.02
C LEU A 641 16.71 -10.49 44.85
#